data_5e513b5c175e29cae19032e15443d19b
#
_entry.id   5e513b5c175e29cae19032e15443d19b
#
_cell.length_a   1.000
_cell.length_b   1.000
_cell.length_c   1.000
_cell.angle_alpha   90.00
_cell.angle_beta   90.00
_cell.angle_gamma   90.00
#
_symmetry.space_group_name_H-M   'P 1'
#
loop_
_entity.id
_entity.type
_entity.pdbx_description
1 polymer ?
#
loop_
_entity_poly.entity_id
_entity_poly.type
_entity_poly.pdbx_seq_one_letter_code
_entity_poly.pdbx_strand_id
1 'polypeptide(L)'
;MHAAIVIIIAAVAAKLKGVIPMNMKFRKVISDLRINPGRIILVIVALIIGLWGVGSILVSYTILSRDLNENFVRTIPLHAAITSRDFNKLDLTALRSRPEIEKAEFRDFATLRIETHPDDWIPLWLFGVEDFNKLDLARIFDQKGNSGPVAPEDGAMLIERDGLRFSDLKAASPARVRAGGSVVDVPVTGISFDPAQAPGTQDHLIYAYVNKKTYSEITGEAANQRLIIRFKNVKTKKEVQTAVDGLVNYFKTLDIAVDTVKIPKFMEHPHQWQLNTLLFMEGSIGFLAFFLGAVLVSQLMAAILAKQIRQIGILKAIGASRFQVFQIYLAMVLVLGVISGAIAIPLAVKFGYSYAYFVADILNFKVLTTSLPHYMYLYLIAATLLLPVLLSLPAILKGTRISVREALSDYGIQQDAAAKKSKILNKLPLPRNLVLAFENTMRRKKRLAVTIAAMALGVAIFSTGFNVQQSLKDLLWDVNNSMKHDVQVVLINQIPKEEAVKYFSDIDNISRVETWNGGRGAMQNMIVSTDAGVGIIALPYNSDLIAFRSIKGRWLSGPTGPEIVMNQEAAGLYDHPAIGSYHTLSVRGKQLKAKLVGIVEEFEKPKIYMAQEQYDALANPNHYVNSLMFVAKDKSFDKVIALKKDIEKAIEPSNLQVLYVMMQAERVKIIYDHLKIIFVTIVFFALLVLVVSAIGMASATSINIMERTREIGVLRAIGATPKIIYNLFVAEGMIVSVISIFLGLLLSWPLSIVASKFFGNLMLEVALRFSFSNIGFVITLIATLIFGWIASRIPARRAIQVSTREALTYE
;
A
#
# COMPACT_ATOMS: atom_id res chain seq x y z
N MET A 1 -7.37 31.61 -10.28
CA MET A 1 -6.22 31.34 -9.38
C MET A 1 -5.25 32.53 -9.28
N HIS A 2 -4.79 33.12 -10.40
CA HIS A 2 -3.86 34.28 -10.39
C HIS A 2 -4.45 35.48 -9.63
N ALA A 3 -5.67 35.91 -9.95
CA ALA A 3 -6.37 37.01 -9.27
C ALA A 3 -6.62 36.71 -7.78
N ALA A 4 -7.00 35.50 -7.41
CA ALA A 4 -7.23 35.14 -6.02
C ALA A 4 -5.96 35.17 -5.17
N ILE A 5 -4.82 34.71 -5.69
CA ILE A 5 -3.52 34.78 -5.00
C ILE A 5 -3.04 36.21 -4.86
N VAL A 6 -3.23 37.07 -5.87
CA VAL A 6 -2.92 38.51 -5.81
C VAL A 6 -3.82 39.20 -4.78
N ILE A 7 -5.09 38.87 -4.71
CA ILE A 7 -6.04 39.38 -3.72
C ILE A 7 -5.66 38.93 -2.30
N ILE A 8 -5.27 37.66 -2.13
CA ILE A 8 -4.83 37.14 -0.82
C ILE A 8 -3.52 37.84 -0.38
N ILE A 9 -2.54 38.01 -1.28
CA ILE A 9 -1.31 38.74 -0.99
C ILE A 9 -1.63 40.21 -0.62
N ALA A 10 -2.54 40.83 -1.35
CA ALA A 10 -2.99 42.21 -1.07
C ALA A 10 -3.76 42.31 0.25
N ALA A 11 -4.63 41.37 0.54
CA ALA A 11 -5.43 41.29 1.77
C ALA A 11 -4.57 41.02 3.01
N VAL A 12 -3.63 40.07 2.92
CA VAL A 12 -2.66 39.79 3.99
C VAL A 12 -1.74 41.01 4.22
N ALA A 13 -1.28 41.64 3.16
CA ALA A 13 -0.48 42.84 3.26
C ALA A 13 -1.25 44.04 3.81
N ALA A 14 -2.55 44.16 3.52
CA ALA A 14 -3.44 45.22 4.07
C ALA A 14 -3.77 44.96 5.55
N LYS A 15 -4.06 43.74 5.93
CA LYS A 15 -4.36 43.33 7.33
C LYS A 15 -3.13 43.45 8.22
N LEU A 16 -1.93 43.14 7.71
CA LEU A 16 -0.66 43.31 8.42
C LEU A 16 -0.29 44.79 8.62
N LYS A 17 -0.77 45.69 7.75
CA LYS A 17 -0.55 47.14 7.92
C LYS A 17 -1.25 47.74 9.14
N GLY A 18 -2.35 47.12 9.60
CA GLY A 18 -3.13 47.62 10.72
C GLY A 18 -2.75 47.08 12.10
N VAL A 19 -1.94 46.00 12.17
CA VAL A 19 -1.75 45.21 13.41
C VAL A 19 -0.31 45.23 13.95
N ILE A 20 0.68 45.62 13.15
CA ILE A 20 2.10 45.60 13.59
C ILE A 20 2.79 46.90 13.21
N PRO A 21 3.50 47.61 14.14
CA PRO A 21 4.40 48.71 13.80
C PRO A 21 5.47 48.16 12.83
N MET A 22 5.33 48.42 11.55
CA MET A 22 6.14 47.81 10.50
C MET A 22 7.56 48.37 10.55
N ASN A 23 8.48 47.56 11.09
CA ASN A 23 9.91 47.80 11.01
C ASN A 23 10.34 47.91 9.52
N MET A 24 11.34 48.72 9.24
CA MET A 24 11.85 48.99 7.88
C MET A 24 12.19 47.76 7.08
N LYS A 25 12.65 46.68 7.76
CA LYS A 25 12.92 45.37 7.18
C LYS A 25 11.66 44.73 6.58
N PHE A 26 10.53 44.80 7.26
CA PHE A 26 9.26 44.22 6.82
C PHE A 26 8.64 44.99 5.64
N ARG A 27 8.78 46.31 5.62
CA ARG A 27 8.39 47.14 4.46
C ARG A 27 9.16 46.75 3.21
N LYS A 28 10.47 46.49 3.32
CA LYS A 28 11.26 45.98 2.20
C LYS A 28 10.78 44.61 1.71
N VAL A 29 10.53 43.67 2.59
CA VAL A 29 10.00 42.33 2.21
C VAL A 29 8.69 42.46 1.42
N ILE A 30 7.73 43.28 1.87
CA ILE A 30 6.47 43.49 1.16
C ILE A 30 6.69 44.17 -0.19
N SER A 31 7.58 45.12 -0.27
CA SER A 31 7.95 45.80 -1.53
C SER A 31 8.54 44.77 -2.53
N ASP A 32 9.50 43.98 -2.09
CA ASP A 32 10.15 42.96 -2.92
C ASP A 32 9.17 41.92 -3.44
N LEU A 33 8.17 41.53 -2.61
CA LEU A 33 7.09 40.62 -2.99
C LEU A 33 6.14 41.22 -4.06
N ARG A 34 6.01 42.56 -4.13
CA ARG A 34 5.15 43.25 -5.11
C ARG A 34 5.84 43.49 -6.45
N ILE A 35 7.16 43.65 -6.47
CA ILE A 35 7.92 44.02 -7.68
C ILE A 35 7.95 42.89 -8.70
N ASN A 36 7.92 41.61 -8.28
CA ASN A 36 8.00 40.45 -9.18
C ASN A 36 6.92 39.40 -8.88
N PRO A 37 5.61 39.70 -9.05
CA PRO A 37 4.52 38.82 -8.60
C PRO A 37 4.54 37.43 -9.24
N GLY A 38 4.93 37.33 -10.50
CA GLY A 38 4.93 36.08 -11.22
C GLY A 38 5.93 35.01 -10.70
N ARG A 39 7.05 35.45 -10.10
CA ARG A 39 8.03 34.53 -9.48
C ARG A 39 7.53 34.06 -8.13
N ILE A 40 7.04 35.00 -7.37
CA ILE A 40 6.55 34.75 -6.02
C ILE A 40 5.40 33.77 -6.08
N ILE A 41 4.51 33.90 -7.07
CA ILE A 41 3.44 32.94 -7.31
C ILE A 41 4.00 31.53 -7.62
N LEU A 42 5.06 31.41 -8.44
CA LEU A 42 5.69 30.13 -8.69
C LEU A 42 6.30 29.52 -7.43
N VAL A 43 6.95 30.35 -6.59
CA VAL A 43 7.49 29.89 -5.28
C VAL A 43 6.34 29.43 -4.36
N ILE A 44 5.29 30.23 -4.24
CA ILE A 44 4.13 29.91 -3.42
C ILE A 44 3.46 28.61 -3.91
N VAL A 45 3.24 28.46 -5.22
CA VAL A 45 2.64 27.23 -5.78
C VAL A 45 3.52 26.02 -5.51
N ALA A 46 4.83 26.14 -5.68
CA ALA A 46 5.77 25.08 -5.40
C ALA A 46 5.77 24.68 -3.92
N LEU A 47 5.78 25.67 -3.02
CA LEU A 47 5.67 25.44 -1.59
C LEU A 47 4.32 24.83 -1.21
N ILE A 48 3.20 25.30 -1.79
CA ILE A 48 1.88 24.75 -1.55
C ILE A 48 1.86 23.26 -1.90
N ILE A 49 2.35 22.88 -3.07
CA ILE A 49 2.31 21.47 -3.53
C ILE A 49 3.22 20.60 -2.68
N GLY A 50 4.42 21.07 -2.34
CA GLY A 50 5.32 20.34 -1.45
C GLY A 50 4.74 20.14 -0.05
N LEU A 51 4.23 21.22 0.55
CA LEU A 51 3.60 21.19 1.89
C LEU A 51 2.28 20.41 1.89
N TRP A 52 1.48 20.51 0.82
CA TRP A 52 0.26 19.74 0.64
C TRP A 52 0.57 18.26 0.55
N GLY A 53 1.56 17.84 -0.27
CA GLY A 53 1.94 16.44 -0.41
C GLY A 53 2.40 15.83 0.92
N VAL A 54 3.39 16.45 1.57
CA VAL A 54 3.90 15.99 2.88
C VAL A 54 2.81 16.04 3.95
N GLY A 55 2.04 17.12 4.00
CA GLY A 55 0.96 17.30 4.96
C GLY A 55 -0.15 16.25 4.79
N SER A 56 -0.53 15.92 3.55
CA SER A 56 -1.53 14.88 3.27
C SER A 56 -1.10 13.52 3.79
N ILE A 57 0.17 13.16 3.59
CA ILE A 57 0.76 11.91 4.09
C ILE A 57 0.76 11.88 5.62
N LEU A 58 1.16 12.97 6.28
CA LEU A 58 1.14 13.04 7.74
C LEU A 58 -0.28 12.91 8.31
N VAL A 59 -1.26 13.52 7.66
CA VAL A 59 -2.67 13.43 8.05
C VAL A 59 -3.22 12.03 7.85
N SER A 60 -3.05 11.45 6.65
CA SER A 60 -3.51 10.09 6.35
C SER A 60 -2.86 9.06 7.28
N TYR A 61 -1.55 9.14 7.46
CA TYR A 61 -0.81 8.29 8.40
C TYR A 61 -1.40 8.32 9.81
N THR A 62 -1.67 9.52 10.33
CA THR A 62 -2.19 9.70 11.69
C THR A 62 -3.59 9.10 11.83
N ILE A 63 -4.46 9.29 10.84
CA ILE A 63 -5.82 8.77 10.86
C ILE A 63 -5.81 7.26 10.73
N LEU A 64 -5.12 6.74 9.72
CA LEU A 64 -5.11 5.32 9.41
C LEU A 64 -4.50 4.47 10.54
N SER A 65 -3.36 4.88 11.08
CA SER A 65 -2.71 4.15 12.17
C SER A 65 -3.52 4.18 13.47
N ARG A 66 -4.18 5.31 13.76
CA ARG A 66 -5.05 5.44 14.93
C ARG A 66 -6.34 4.64 14.75
N ASP A 67 -7.05 4.87 13.65
CA ASP A 67 -8.44 4.41 13.53
C ASP A 67 -8.55 2.92 13.23
N LEU A 68 -7.62 2.30 12.49
CA LEU A 68 -7.60 0.83 12.36
C LEU A 68 -7.40 0.18 13.72
N ASN A 69 -6.40 0.64 14.48
CA ASN A 69 -6.11 0.09 15.81
C ASN A 69 -7.28 0.32 16.77
N GLU A 70 -7.87 1.52 16.79
CA GLU A 70 -8.98 1.84 17.68
C GLU A 70 -10.24 1.05 17.34
N ASN A 71 -10.57 0.87 16.04
CA ASN A 71 -11.66 -0.01 15.63
C ASN A 71 -11.46 -1.44 16.13
N PHE A 72 -10.23 -1.98 15.97
CA PHE A 72 -9.89 -3.32 16.43
C PHE A 72 -9.95 -3.45 17.96
N VAL A 73 -9.35 -2.52 18.70
CA VAL A 73 -9.34 -2.55 20.18
C VAL A 73 -10.75 -2.39 20.75
N ARG A 74 -11.64 -1.60 20.12
CA ARG A 74 -13.06 -1.46 20.54
C ARG A 74 -13.83 -2.77 20.52
N THR A 75 -13.43 -3.74 19.70
CA THR A 75 -14.03 -5.09 19.70
C THR A 75 -13.69 -5.89 20.94
N ILE A 76 -12.73 -5.44 21.77
CA ILE A 76 -12.14 -6.20 22.86
C ILE A 76 -11.66 -7.56 22.32
N PRO A 77 -10.56 -7.56 21.55
CA PRO A 77 -10.11 -8.75 20.85
C PRO A 77 -9.74 -9.87 21.81
N LEU A 78 -10.07 -11.08 21.41
CA LEU A 78 -9.71 -12.28 22.16
C LEU A 78 -8.20 -12.53 22.11
N HIS A 79 -7.65 -13.16 23.14
CA HIS A 79 -6.27 -13.63 23.17
C HIS A 79 -6.15 -15.09 22.73
N ALA A 80 -7.20 -15.90 22.98
CA ALA A 80 -7.25 -17.28 22.54
C ALA A 80 -8.70 -17.74 22.30
N ALA A 81 -8.87 -18.68 21.39
CA ALA A 81 -10.09 -19.45 21.22
C ALA A 81 -9.76 -20.93 21.41
N ILE A 82 -10.52 -21.62 22.23
CA ILE A 82 -10.35 -23.04 22.56
C ILE A 82 -11.61 -23.77 22.17
N THR A 83 -11.49 -24.90 21.49
CA THR A 83 -12.63 -25.73 21.10
C THR A 83 -12.58 -27.05 21.83
N SER A 84 -13.72 -27.50 22.34
CA SER A 84 -13.90 -28.79 23.00
C SER A 84 -15.34 -29.22 22.91
N ARG A 85 -15.57 -30.48 22.64
CA ARG A 85 -16.91 -31.12 22.73
C ARG A 85 -17.37 -31.34 24.15
N ASP A 86 -16.47 -31.28 25.12
CA ASP A 86 -16.72 -31.51 26.54
C ASP A 86 -17.02 -30.24 27.34
N PHE A 87 -17.17 -29.09 26.70
CA PHE A 87 -17.43 -27.82 27.39
C PHE A 87 -18.82 -27.75 28.10
N ASN A 88 -19.67 -28.71 27.86
CA ASN A 88 -20.87 -28.92 28.68
C ASN A 88 -20.54 -29.22 30.16
N LYS A 89 -19.33 -29.71 30.44
CA LYS A 89 -18.81 -29.95 31.81
C LYS A 89 -18.21 -28.68 32.47
N LEU A 90 -18.04 -27.60 31.71
CA LEU A 90 -17.35 -26.40 32.16
C LEU A 90 -18.30 -25.42 32.86
N ASP A 91 -18.02 -25.09 34.10
CA ASP A 91 -18.64 -23.93 34.76
C ASP A 91 -17.94 -22.65 34.34
N LEU A 92 -18.59 -21.89 33.42
CA LEU A 92 -18.09 -20.64 32.90
C LEU A 92 -17.96 -19.57 34.01
N THR A 93 -18.78 -19.62 35.07
CA THR A 93 -18.73 -18.67 36.20
C THR A 93 -17.48 -18.92 37.03
N ALA A 94 -17.19 -20.20 37.32
CA ALA A 94 -15.96 -20.60 38.01
C ALA A 94 -14.72 -20.23 37.20
N LEU A 95 -14.76 -20.40 35.86
CA LEU A 95 -13.67 -20.00 34.98
C LEU A 95 -13.43 -18.47 35.01
N ARG A 96 -14.47 -17.66 34.91
CA ARG A 96 -14.40 -16.20 34.99
C ARG A 96 -13.86 -15.65 36.30
N SER A 97 -14.01 -16.41 37.40
CA SER A 97 -13.51 -16.03 38.72
C SER A 97 -12.00 -16.24 38.90
N ARG A 98 -11.34 -16.92 38.00
CA ARG A 98 -9.89 -17.19 38.05
C ARG A 98 -9.08 -15.89 37.90
N PRO A 99 -7.99 -15.71 38.65
CA PRO A 99 -7.24 -14.45 38.69
C PRO A 99 -6.58 -14.07 37.36
N GLU A 100 -6.22 -15.04 36.54
CA GLU A 100 -5.59 -14.85 35.22
C GLU A 100 -6.57 -14.49 34.10
N ILE A 101 -7.88 -14.75 34.30
CA ILE A 101 -8.90 -14.51 33.30
C ILE A 101 -9.44 -13.07 33.42
N GLU A 102 -9.39 -12.31 32.32
CA GLU A 102 -10.03 -11.02 32.25
C GLU A 102 -11.50 -11.17 31.84
N LYS A 103 -11.73 -11.93 30.77
CA LYS A 103 -13.04 -12.23 30.20
C LYS A 103 -13.04 -13.60 29.52
N ALA A 104 -14.17 -14.27 29.55
CA ALA A 104 -14.40 -15.50 28.82
C ALA A 104 -15.88 -15.62 28.44
N GLU A 105 -16.16 -16.05 27.22
CA GLU A 105 -17.51 -16.31 26.71
C GLU A 105 -17.52 -17.41 25.65
N PHE A 106 -18.69 -18.07 25.51
CA PHE A 106 -18.86 -18.98 24.41
C PHE A 106 -19.20 -18.23 23.11
N ARG A 107 -18.50 -18.56 22.06
CA ARG A 107 -18.69 -18.02 20.72
C ARG A 107 -18.45 -19.14 19.72
N ASP A 108 -19.52 -19.85 19.37
CA ASP A 108 -19.43 -20.97 18.44
C ASP A 108 -19.01 -20.50 17.05
N PHE A 109 -18.45 -21.43 16.29
CA PHE A 109 -17.90 -21.13 14.97
C PHE A 109 -18.01 -22.35 14.07
N ALA A 110 -18.60 -22.15 12.91
CA ALA A 110 -18.63 -23.13 11.84
C ALA A 110 -18.20 -22.50 10.52
N THR A 111 -17.54 -23.28 9.70
CA THR A 111 -17.29 -22.92 8.30
C THR A 111 -18.29 -23.66 7.43
N LEU A 112 -19.20 -22.91 6.84
CA LEU A 112 -20.25 -23.36 5.96
C LEU A 112 -20.04 -22.74 4.57
N ARG A 113 -21.06 -22.84 3.72
CA ARG A 113 -21.06 -22.19 2.40
C ARG A 113 -22.35 -21.42 2.21
N ILE A 114 -22.29 -20.29 1.54
CA ILE A 114 -23.43 -19.43 1.24
C ILE A 114 -23.46 -19.12 -0.26
N GLU A 115 -24.64 -19.13 -0.84
CA GLU A 115 -24.84 -18.76 -2.23
C GLU A 115 -24.83 -17.23 -2.35
N THR A 116 -23.88 -16.68 -3.09
CA THR A 116 -23.74 -15.22 -3.31
C THR A 116 -24.35 -14.75 -4.61
N HIS A 117 -24.31 -15.57 -5.63
CA HIS A 117 -25.00 -15.44 -6.93
C HIS A 117 -25.57 -16.80 -7.31
N PRO A 118 -26.51 -16.90 -8.25
CA PRO A 118 -27.05 -18.19 -8.66
C PRO A 118 -25.97 -19.22 -9.01
N ASP A 119 -25.97 -20.33 -8.30
CA ASP A 119 -25.01 -21.44 -8.41
C ASP A 119 -23.55 -21.05 -8.04
N ASP A 120 -23.33 -19.94 -7.37
CA ASP A 120 -21.99 -19.53 -6.89
C ASP A 120 -21.91 -19.56 -5.36
N TRP A 121 -21.23 -20.56 -4.84
CA TRP A 121 -21.10 -20.88 -3.42
C TRP A 121 -19.72 -20.53 -2.91
N ILE A 122 -19.66 -19.65 -1.92
CA ILE A 122 -18.40 -19.26 -1.27
C ILE A 122 -18.39 -19.61 0.23
N PRO A 123 -17.24 -19.63 0.89
CA PRO A 123 -17.17 -19.88 2.33
C PRO A 123 -17.99 -18.88 3.14
N LEU A 124 -18.71 -19.39 4.12
CA LEU A 124 -19.42 -18.65 5.16
C LEU A 124 -18.79 -18.96 6.51
N TRP A 125 -18.32 -17.98 7.20
CA TRP A 125 -17.95 -18.11 8.61
C TRP A 125 -19.14 -17.71 9.47
N LEU A 126 -19.79 -18.74 10.05
CA LEU A 126 -20.96 -18.58 10.90
C LEU A 126 -20.55 -18.57 12.37
N PHE A 127 -20.91 -17.50 13.07
CA PHE A 127 -20.65 -17.34 14.50
C PHE A 127 -21.95 -17.48 15.30
N GLY A 128 -21.96 -18.43 16.25
CA GLY A 128 -23.03 -18.58 17.23
C GLY A 128 -22.77 -17.66 18.43
N VAL A 129 -23.68 -16.74 18.70
CA VAL A 129 -23.60 -15.76 19.79
C VAL A 129 -24.56 -16.18 20.90
N GLU A 130 -24.09 -16.25 22.16
CA GLU A 130 -24.91 -16.62 23.28
C GLU A 130 -25.92 -15.52 23.66
N ASP A 131 -25.44 -14.26 23.76
CA ASP A 131 -26.28 -13.10 24.07
C ASP A 131 -25.74 -11.85 23.36
N PHE A 132 -26.49 -11.35 22.39
CA PHE A 132 -26.14 -10.13 21.64
C PHE A 132 -26.13 -8.86 22.50
N ASN A 133 -26.82 -8.88 23.67
CA ASN A 133 -26.81 -7.74 24.59
C ASN A 133 -25.61 -7.73 25.53
N LYS A 134 -24.87 -8.85 25.62
CA LYS A 134 -23.72 -9.01 26.50
C LYS A 134 -22.47 -9.48 25.74
N LEU A 135 -22.14 -8.77 24.69
CA LEU A 135 -20.90 -9.03 23.93
C LEU A 135 -19.68 -8.50 24.71
N ASP A 136 -19.10 -9.33 25.57
CA ASP A 136 -17.96 -8.95 26.38
C ASP A 136 -16.63 -9.03 25.62
N LEU A 137 -16.50 -9.96 24.66
CA LEU A 137 -15.34 -10.18 23.80
C LEU A 137 -15.78 -10.19 22.34
N ALA A 138 -14.83 -9.95 21.45
CA ALA A 138 -15.06 -9.95 19.99
C ALA A 138 -16.38 -9.25 19.63
N ARG A 139 -16.54 -8.01 20.09
CA ARG A 139 -17.73 -7.22 19.92
C ARG A 139 -17.98 -6.94 18.45
N ILE A 140 -19.21 -7.12 18.03
CA ILE A 140 -19.72 -6.70 16.73
C ILE A 140 -20.60 -5.46 16.92
N PHE A 141 -20.76 -4.70 15.86
CA PHE A 141 -21.47 -3.42 15.88
C PHE A 141 -22.64 -3.43 14.88
N ASP A 142 -23.51 -2.44 14.98
CA ASP A 142 -24.49 -2.12 13.94
C ASP A 142 -23.77 -1.72 12.63
N GLN A 143 -24.48 -1.69 11.51
CA GLN A 143 -23.91 -1.34 10.20
C GLN A 143 -23.11 -0.04 10.20
N LYS A 144 -23.50 0.93 11.06
CA LYS A 144 -22.84 2.23 11.19
C LYS A 144 -21.65 2.20 12.15
N GLY A 145 -21.42 1.13 12.88
CA GLY A 145 -20.34 0.94 13.85
C GLY A 145 -20.49 1.81 15.10
N ASN A 146 -21.70 2.09 15.56
CA ASN A 146 -21.99 2.96 16.71
C ASN A 146 -22.33 2.16 17.98
N SER A 147 -23.24 1.21 17.87
CA SER A 147 -23.76 0.38 18.98
C SER A 147 -23.71 -1.10 18.60
N GLY A 148 -24.01 -1.99 19.54
CA GLY A 148 -24.23 -3.40 19.20
C GLY A 148 -25.35 -3.57 18.18
N PRO A 149 -25.31 -4.61 17.33
CA PRO A 149 -26.39 -4.88 16.38
C PRO A 149 -27.64 -5.33 17.14
N VAL A 150 -28.79 -5.16 16.51
CA VAL A 150 -30.04 -5.78 16.99
C VAL A 150 -29.89 -7.30 16.86
N ALA A 151 -30.22 -8.05 17.90
CA ALA A 151 -30.16 -9.51 17.86
C ALA A 151 -31.07 -10.05 16.74
N PRO A 152 -30.61 -11.03 15.95
CA PRO A 152 -31.48 -11.68 14.98
C PRO A 152 -32.56 -12.52 15.68
N GLU A 153 -33.70 -12.65 15.06
CA GLU A 153 -34.74 -13.58 15.50
C GLU A 153 -34.28 -15.03 15.41
N ASP A 154 -34.97 -15.93 16.10
CA ASP A 154 -34.73 -17.37 15.96
C ASP A 154 -34.89 -17.80 14.49
N GLY A 155 -33.97 -18.56 13.97
CA GLY A 155 -33.93 -19.00 12.58
C GLY A 155 -33.37 -17.97 11.60
N ALA A 156 -32.96 -16.78 12.07
CA ALA A 156 -32.44 -15.72 11.22
C ALA A 156 -30.96 -15.40 11.52
N MET A 157 -30.30 -14.67 10.59
CA MET A 157 -28.90 -14.26 10.72
C MET A 157 -28.67 -12.78 10.43
N LEU A 158 -27.57 -12.26 10.98
CA LEU A 158 -26.96 -10.99 10.58
C LEU A 158 -25.81 -11.28 9.62
N ILE A 159 -25.69 -10.49 8.54
CA ILE A 159 -24.54 -10.55 7.64
C ILE A 159 -23.64 -9.35 7.90
N GLU A 160 -22.32 -9.57 7.87
CA GLU A 160 -21.33 -8.50 7.93
C GLU A 160 -21.40 -7.66 6.65
N ARG A 161 -21.34 -6.33 6.81
CA ARG A 161 -21.62 -5.33 5.77
C ARG A 161 -20.74 -5.45 4.51
N ASP A 162 -19.49 -5.89 4.65
CA ASP A 162 -18.54 -6.00 3.53
C ASP A 162 -18.93 -7.14 2.59
N GLY A 163 -19.56 -8.22 3.12
CA GLY A 163 -20.07 -9.32 2.33
C GLY A 163 -21.14 -8.91 1.32
N LEU A 164 -21.93 -7.86 1.62
CA LEU A 164 -22.97 -7.36 0.73
C LEU A 164 -22.41 -6.59 -0.49
N ARG A 165 -21.12 -6.24 -0.49
CA ARG A 165 -20.50 -5.43 -1.55
C ARG A 165 -20.17 -6.24 -2.81
N PHE A 166 -20.09 -7.56 -2.69
CA PHE A 166 -19.71 -8.45 -3.79
C PHE A 166 -20.64 -9.65 -3.95
N SER A 167 -21.84 -9.58 -3.37
CA SER A 167 -22.87 -10.61 -3.43
C SER A 167 -24.23 -10.00 -3.73
N ASP A 168 -25.16 -10.83 -4.18
CA ASP A 168 -26.58 -10.46 -4.36
C ASP A 168 -27.39 -10.52 -3.05
N LEU A 169 -26.74 -10.82 -1.93
CA LEU A 169 -27.35 -10.89 -0.63
C LEU A 169 -27.93 -9.53 -0.20
N LYS A 170 -29.11 -9.55 0.41
CA LYS A 170 -29.79 -8.34 0.86
C LYS A 170 -30.41 -8.57 2.23
N ALA A 171 -30.46 -7.51 3.04
CA ALA A 171 -31.26 -7.53 4.25
C ALA A 171 -32.74 -7.74 3.90
N ALA A 172 -33.46 -8.42 4.78
CA ALA A 172 -34.87 -8.83 4.61
C ALA A 172 -35.16 -9.84 3.48
N SER A 173 -34.12 -10.55 3.01
CA SER A 173 -34.25 -11.66 2.03
C SER A 173 -33.63 -12.91 2.61
N PRO A 174 -34.15 -14.12 2.27
CA PRO A 174 -33.50 -15.35 2.67
C PRO A 174 -32.20 -15.54 1.89
N ALA A 175 -31.20 -16.11 2.55
CA ALA A 175 -29.94 -16.53 1.95
C ALA A 175 -29.83 -18.04 2.02
N ARG A 176 -29.42 -18.68 0.94
CA ARG A 176 -29.22 -20.14 0.86
C ARG A 176 -27.88 -20.48 1.51
N VAL A 177 -27.91 -21.26 2.56
CA VAL A 177 -26.75 -21.73 3.30
C VAL A 177 -26.64 -23.25 3.16
N ARG A 178 -25.46 -23.73 2.81
CA ARG A 178 -25.16 -25.17 2.74
C ARG A 178 -24.43 -25.57 4.02
N ALA A 179 -25.11 -26.39 4.82
CA ALA A 179 -24.60 -26.99 6.04
C ALA A 179 -24.57 -28.51 5.87
N GLY A 180 -23.37 -29.10 5.84
CA GLY A 180 -23.26 -30.52 5.49
C GLY A 180 -23.78 -30.79 4.08
N GLY A 181 -24.64 -31.82 3.94
CA GLY A 181 -25.29 -32.19 2.67
C GLY A 181 -26.63 -31.50 2.39
N SER A 182 -27.08 -30.55 3.26
CA SER A 182 -28.37 -29.91 3.12
C SER A 182 -28.23 -28.41 2.82
N VAL A 183 -29.18 -27.87 2.07
CA VAL A 183 -29.32 -26.43 1.81
C VAL A 183 -30.48 -25.91 2.63
N VAL A 184 -30.26 -24.86 3.40
CA VAL A 184 -31.25 -24.23 4.27
C VAL A 184 -31.39 -22.77 3.88
N ASP A 185 -32.62 -22.29 3.76
CA ASP A 185 -32.94 -20.89 3.56
C ASP A 185 -32.96 -20.17 4.91
N VAL A 186 -32.01 -19.27 5.12
CA VAL A 186 -31.88 -18.52 6.37
C VAL A 186 -32.21 -17.04 6.13
N PRO A 187 -33.25 -16.49 6.77
CA PRO A 187 -33.58 -15.08 6.64
C PRO A 187 -32.45 -14.18 7.14
N VAL A 188 -32.12 -13.15 6.35
CA VAL A 188 -31.17 -12.11 6.74
C VAL A 188 -31.94 -10.95 7.35
N THR A 189 -31.96 -10.81 8.68
CA THR A 189 -32.76 -9.79 9.37
C THR A 189 -32.00 -8.50 9.62
N GLY A 190 -30.69 -8.48 9.42
CA GLY A 190 -29.91 -7.26 9.64
C GLY A 190 -28.47 -7.32 9.12
N ILE A 191 -27.81 -6.18 9.24
CA ILE A 191 -26.43 -6.01 8.81
C ILE A 191 -25.59 -5.66 10.03
N SER A 192 -24.47 -6.38 10.19
CA SER A 192 -23.49 -6.13 11.24
C SER A 192 -22.21 -5.52 10.67
N PHE A 193 -21.38 -5.02 11.55
CA PHE A 193 -20.02 -4.55 11.29
C PHE A 193 -19.07 -5.16 12.30
N ASP A 194 -18.10 -5.93 11.83
CA ASP A 194 -17.06 -6.53 12.66
C ASP A 194 -15.67 -6.10 12.22
N PRO A 195 -15.12 -5.05 12.81
CA PRO A 195 -13.79 -4.55 12.47
C PRO A 195 -12.65 -5.43 13.02
N ALA A 196 -12.92 -6.58 13.64
CA ALA A 196 -11.89 -7.54 14.01
C ALA A 196 -11.63 -8.58 12.92
N GLN A 197 -12.50 -8.66 11.91
CA GLN A 197 -12.34 -9.57 10.79
C GLN A 197 -11.59 -8.91 9.62
N ALA A 198 -11.00 -9.75 8.78
CA ALA A 198 -10.50 -9.32 7.49
C ALA A 198 -11.65 -8.86 6.58
N PRO A 199 -11.44 -7.93 5.62
CA PRO A 199 -12.45 -7.55 4.66
C PRO A 199 -12.92 -8.76 3.83
N GLY A 200 -14.21 -9.05 3.84
CA GLY A 200 -14.81 -10.14 3.07
C GLY A 200 -14.60 -10.00 1.56
N THR A 201 -14.57 -8.74 1.07
CA THR A 201 -14.26 -8.41 -0.33
C THR A 201 -12.86 -8.84 -0.76
N GLN A 202 -11.89 -8.85 0.16
CA GLN A 202 -10.52 -9.28 -0.13
C GLN A 202 -10.35 -10.79 0.05
N ASP A 203 -10.85 -11.36 1.15
CA ASP A 203 -10.72 -12.79 1.46
C ASP A 203 -11.74 -13.65 0.71
N HIS A 204 -12.69 -13.04 0.00
CA HIS A 204 -13.77 -13.71 -0.74
C HIS A 204 -14.56 -14.69 0.14
N LEU A 205 -14.98 -14.19 1.30
CA LEU A 205 -15.79 -14.94 2.24
C LEU A 205 -16.83 -14.03 2.93
N ILE A 206 -17.92 -14.64 3.40
CA ILE A 206 -18.97 -13.95 4.15
C ILE A 206 -18.84 -14.28 5.64
N TYR A 207 -19.04 -13.28 6.48
CA TYR A 207 -19.21 -13.46 7.92
C TYR A 207 -20.68 -13.28 8.28
N ALA A 208 -21.23 -14.20 9.08
CA ALA A 208 -22.59 -14.12 9.59
C ALA A 208 -22.65 -14.46 11.09
N TYR A 209 -23.65 -13.90 11.75
CA TYR A 209 -23.87 -14.01 13.18
C TYR A 209 -25.30 -14.44 13.45
N VAL A 210 -25.47 -15.49 14.27
CA VAL A 210 -26.74 -16.07 14.65
C VAL A 210 -26.80 -16.24 16.17
N ASN A 211 -28.00 -16.38 16.72
CA ASN A 211 -28.13 -16.81 18.08
C ASN A 211 -27.76 -18.30 18.26
N LYS A 212 -27.53 -18.71 19.47
CA LYS A 212 -27.12 -20.07 19.85
C LYS A 212 -28.05 -21.15 19.32
N LYS A 213 -29.37 -20.91 19.38
CA LYS A 213 -30.39 -21.87 18.92
C LYS A 213 -30.30 -22.03 17.38
N THR A 214 -30.30 -20.92 16.66
CA THR A 214 -30.17 -20.94 15.18
C THR A 214 -28.86 -21.55 14.72
N TYR A 215 -27.76 -21.34 15.47
CA TYR A 215 -26.49 -22.01 15.19
C TYR A 215 -26.63 -23.53 15.21
N SER A 216 -27.22 -24.09 16.27
CA SER A 216 -27.42 -25.54 16.40
C SER A 216 -28.41 -26.08 15.34
N GLU A 217 -29.46 -25.31 14.99
CA GLU A 217 -30.42 -25.69 13.96
C GLU A 217 -29.77 -25.76 12.56
N ILE A 218 -28.90 -24.81 12.22
CA ILE A 218 -28.22 -24.76 10.91
C ILE A 218 -27.11 -25.81 10.83
N THR A 219 -26.27 -25.91 11.86
CA THR A 219 -25.06 -26.75 11.81
C THR A 219 -25.31 -28.21 12.20
N GLY A 220 -26.39 -28.50 12.92
CA GLY A 220 -26.61 -29.79 13.56
C GLY A 220 -25.66 -30.04 14.74
N GLU A 221 -24.80 -29.10 15.11
CA GLU A 221 -23.84 -29.21 16.19
C GLU A 221 -24.41 -28.70 17.52
N ALA A 222 -23.96 -29.30 18.62
CA ALA A 222 -24.28 -28.76 19.94
C ALA A 222 -23.62 -27.37 20.08
N ALA A 223 -24.33 -26.45 20.72
CA ALA A 223 -23.77 -25.15 21.04
C ALA A 223 -22.79 -25.20 22.22
N ASN A 224 -22.05 -24.09 22.44
CA ASN A 224 -21.04 -23.92 23.48
C ASN A 224 -19.83 -24.86 23.34
N GLN A 225 -19.41 -25.13 22.14
CA GLN A 225 -18.20 -25.90 21.86
C GLN A 225 -16.94 -25.05 21.69
N ARG A 226 -17.08 -23.74 21.50
CA ARG A 226 -15.93 -22.84 21.35
C ARG A 226 -15.95 -21.74 22.39
N LEU A 227 -14.91 -21.69 23.20
CA LEU A 227 -14.66 -20.71 24.24
C LEU A 227 -13.64 -19.67 23.76
N ILE A 228 -14.00 -18.39 23.78
CA ILE A 228 -13.08 -17.28 23.54
C ILE A 228 -12.67 -16.64 24.86
N ILE A 229 -11.39 -16.28 24.97
CA ILE A 229 -10.78 -15.88 26.24
C ILE A 229 -9.86 -14.68 26.04
N ARG A 230 -9.87 -13.81 27.05
CA ARG A 230 -8.91 -12.74 27.24
C ARG A 230 -8.27 -12.88 28.63
N PHE A 231 -6.94 -12.84 28.66
CA PHE A 231 -6.15 -12.95 29.88
C PHE A 231 -5.77 -11.57 30.42
N LYS A 232 -5.64 -11.47 31.77
CA LYS A 232 -5.11 -10.27 32.43
C LYS A 232 -3.59 -10.23 32.35
N ASN A 233 -3.04 -9.02 32.31
CA ASN A 233 -1.60 -8.75 32.45
C ASN A 233 -0.68 -9.46 31.45
N VAL A 234 -1.18 -9.87 30.29
CA VAL A 234 -0.38 -10.40 29.18
C VAL A 234 -0.08 -9.30 28.18
N LYS A 235 1.16 -9.25 27.69
CA LYS A 235 1.67 -8.23 26.75
C LYS A 235 2.28 -8.82 25.49
N THR A 236 2.50 -10.11 25.47
CA THR A 236 3.17 -10.80 24.36
C THR A 236 2.45 -12.10 24.01
N LYS A 237 2.59 -12.54 22.75
CA LYS A 237 2.06 -13.84 22.30
C LYS A 237 2.60 -15.00 23.15
N LYS A 238 3.86 -14.93 23.62
CA LYS A 238 4.48 -15.96 24.45
C LYS A 238 3.81 -16.06 25.82
N GLU A 239 3.49 -14.93 26.45
CA GLU A 239 2.76 -14.89 27.71
C GLU A 239 1.34 -15.44 27.56
N VAL A 240 0.65 -15.12 26.45
CA VAL A 240 -0.65 -15.70 26.11
C VAL A 240 -0.52 -17.22 25.96
N GLN A 241 0.50 -17.72 25.28
CA GLN A 241 0.75 -19.15 25.12
C GLN A 241 0.91 -19.83 26.49
N THR A 242 1.73 -19.27 27.38
CA THR A 242 1.93 -19.81 28.72
C THR A 242 0.62 -19.84 29.51
N ALA A 243 -0.21 -18.79 29.42
CA ALA A 243 -1.51 -18.75 30.09
C ALA A 243 -2.48 -19.80 29.52
N VAL A 244 -2.49 -19.99 28.20
CA VAL A 244 -3.27 -21.03 27.53
C VAL A 244 -2.83 -22.43 27.97
N ASP A 245 -1.53 -22.69 28.04
CA ASP A 245 -1.00 -24.00 28.48
C ASP A 245 -1.43 -24.30 29.92
N GLY A 246 -1.40 -23.32 30.80
CA GLY A 246 -1.92 -23.42 32.15
C GLY A 246 -3.41 -23.73 32.17
N LEU A 247 -4.19 -23.10 31.28
CA LEU A 247 -5.62 -23.32 31.20
C LEU A 247 -5.98 -24.71 30.59
N VAL A 248 -5.25 -25.16 29.59
CA VAL A 248 -5.40 -26.52 29.02
C VAL A 248 -5.09 -27.57 30.07
N ASN A 249 -4.08 -27.36 30.91
CA ASN A 249 -3.80 -28.27 32.03
C ASN A 249 -4.94 -28.28 33.09
N TYR A 250 -5.54 -27.11 33.34
CA TYR A 250 -6.72 -27.01 34.19
C TYR A 250 -7.91 -27.79 33.61
N PHE A 251 -8.19 -27.67 32.32
CA PHE A 251 -9.25 -28.43 31.63
C PHE A 251 -9.03 -29.93 31.72
N LYS A 252 -7.79 -30.41 31.64
CA LYS A 252 -7.48 -31.82 31.89
C LYS A 252 -7.86 -32.29 33.28
N THR A 253 -7.76 -31.44 34.34
CA THR A 253 -8.17 -31.81 35.69
C THR A 253 -9.70 -31.95 35.82
N LEU A 254 -10.44 -31.33 34.90
CA LEU A 254 -11.91 -31.41 34.81
C LEU A 254 -12.38 -32.49 33.82
N ASP A 255 -11.48 -33.33 33.33
CA ASP A 255 -11.77 -34.34 32.30
C ASP A 255 -12.43 -33.72 31.06
N ILE A 256 -11.93 -32.53 30.64
CA ILE A 256 -12.32 -31.84 29.43
C ILE A 256 -11.21 -32.01 28.40
N ALA A 257 -11.52 -32.72 27.30
CA ALA A 257 -10.58 -32.87 26.19
C ALA A 257 -10.59 -31.61 25.31
N VAL A 258 -9.43 -31.01 25.04
CA VAL A 258 -9.30 -29.86 24.16
C VAL A 258 -9.04 -30.35 22.73
N ASP A 259 -9.94 -30.01 21.79
CA ASP A 259 -9.81 -30.37 20.38
C ASP A 259 -8.84 -29.43 19.66
N THR A 260 -9.04 -28.12 19.81
CA THR A 260 -8.20 -27.10 19.15
C THR A 260 -7.98 -25.90 20.04
N VAL A 261 -6.82 -25.24 19.87
CA VAL A 261 -6.49 -23.95 20.47
C VAL A 261 -6.06 -23.00 19.35
N LYS A 262 -6.62 -21.81 19.29
CA LYS A 262 -6.28 -20.76 18.35
C LYS A 262 -5.81 -19.51 19.08
N ILE A 263 -4.55 -19.06 18.84
CA ILE A 263 -3.98 -17.85 19.41
C ILE A 263 -3.68 -16.89 18.25
N PRO A 264 -4.49 -15.84 18.06
CA PRO A 264 -4.26 -14.87 16.98
C PRO A 264 -2.96 -14.06 17.22
N LYS A 265 -2.51 -13.30 16.22
CA LYS A 265 -1.43 -12.33 16.42
C LYS A 265 -1.84 -11.38 17.54
N PHE A 266 -0.90 -11.16 18.48
CA PHE A 266 -1.21 -10.42 19.72
C PHE A 266 -1.55 -8.96 19.39
N MET A 267 -2.78 -8.56 19.68
CA MET A 267 -3.30 -7.20 19.50
C MET A 267 -3.08 -6.60 18.09
N GLU A 268 -3.03 -7.44 17.07
CA GLU A 268 -2.91 -7.02 15.66
C GLU A 268 -4.16 -7.37 14.86
N HIS A 269 -4.64 -6.41 14.08
CA HIS A 269 -5.70 -6.67 13.10
C HIS A 269 -5.18 -7.61 11.99
N PRO A 270 -6.00 -8.53 11.45
CA PRO A 270 -5.56 -9.48 10.39
C PRO A 270 -4.85 -8.81 9.21
N HIS A 271 -5.29 -7.62 8.77
CA HIS A 271 -4.68 -6.85 7.69
C HIS A 271 -3.75 -5.72 8.15
N GLN A 272 -3.21 -5.79 9.39
CA GLN A 272 -2.23 -4.80 9.88
C GLN A 272 -0.99 -4.72 8.98
N TRP A 273 -0.54 -5.86 8.44
CA TRP A 273 0.59 -5.92 7.50
C TRP A 273 0.36 -5.04 6.27
N GLN A 274 -0.85 -5.06 5.73
CA GLN A 274 -1.23 -4.28 4.54
C GLN A 274 -1.20 -2.78 4.85
N LEU A 275 -1.78 -2.37 5.98
CA LEU A 275 -1.70 -0.98 6.43
C LEU A 275 -0.26 -0.54 6.67
N ASN A 276 0.55 -1.35 7.36
CA ASN A 276 1.97 -1.02 7.61
C ASN A 276 2.74 -0.83 6.31
N THR A 277 2.47 -1.65 5.30
CA THR A 277 3.06 -1.52 3.96
C THR A 277 2.65 -0.21 3.29
N LEU A 278 1.36 0.13 3.33
CA LEU A 278 0.85 1.40 2.79
C LEU A 278 1.50 2.61 3.47
N LEU A 279 1.52 2.63 4.81
CA LEU A 279 2.11 3.72 5.59
C LEU A 279 3.61 3.88 5.33
N PHE A 280 4.33 2.76 5.19
CA PHE A 280 5.76 2.80 4.84
C PHE A 280 5.98 3.37 3.44
N MET A 281 5.15 2.97 2.47
CA MET A 281 5.21 3.49 1.10
C MET A 281 4.93 5.00 1.06
N GLU A 282 3.85 5.44 1.72
CA GLU A 282 3.52 6.85 1.83
C GLU A 282 4.66 7.65 2.45
N GLY A 283 5.22 7.16 3.56
CA GLY A 283 6.35 7.79 4.23
C GLY A 283 7.59 7.91 3.33
N SER A 284 7.92 6.86 2.61
CA SER A 284 9.07 6.82 1.72
C SER A 284 8.91 7.79 0.53
N ILE A 285 7.76 7.76 -0.12
CA ILE A 285 7.47 8.66 -1.25
C ILE A 285 7.36 10.10 -0.75
N GLY A 286 6.75 10.32 0.41
CA GLY A 286 6.68 11.64 1.05
C GLY A 286 8.05 12.22 1.36
N PHE A 287 8.97 11.41 1.84
CA PHE A 287 10.36 11.81 2.05
C PHE A 287 11.04 12.22 0.74
N LEU A 288 10.85 11.45 -0.33
CA LEU A 288 11.40 11.77 -1.65
C LEU A 288 10.77 13.06 -2.23
N ALA A 289 9.46 13.23 -2.10
CA ALA A 289 8.76 14.46 -2.51
C ALA A 289 9.24 15.69 -1.73
N PHE A 290 9.47 15.51 -0.44
CA PHE A 290 10.08 16.54 0.42
C PHE A 290 11.49 16.93 -0.06
N PHE A 291 12.33 15.96 -0.36
CA PHE A 291 13.68 16.22 -0.86
C PHE A 291 13.68 16.96 -2.20
N LEU A 292 12.79 16.59 -3.13
CA LEU A 292 12.60 17.33 -4.39
C LEU A 292 12.10 18.75 -4.16
N GLY A 293 11.14 18.94 -3.25
CA GLY A 293 10.67 20.26 -2.84
C GLY A 293 11.80 21.11 -2.25
N ALA A 294 12.69 20.48 -1.48
CA ALA A 294 13.88 21.13 -0.92
C ALA A 294 14.78 21.73 -2.02
N VAL A 295 15.12 20.90 -3.00
CA VAL A 295 15.95 21.34 -4.15
C VAL A 295 15.29 22.49 -4.88
N LEU A 296 13.98 22.41 -5.12
CA LEU A 296 13.20 23.45 -5.79
C LEU A 296 13.23 24.79 -5.04
N VAL A 297 12.90 24.77 -3.74
CA VAL A 297 12.89 25.98 -2.91
C VAL A 297 14.28 26.61 -2.84
N SER A 298 15.32 25.79 -2.67
CA SER A 298 16.71 26.27 -2.65
C SER A 298 17.11 26.95 -3.97
N GLN A 299 16.74 26.38 -5.12
CA GLN A 299 16.99 26.96 -6.44
C GLN A 299 16.26 28.31 -6.64
N LEU A 300 14.99 28.38 -6.23
CA LEU A 300 14.19 29.58 -6.32
C LEU A 300 14.75 30.71 -5.47
N MET A 301 15.16 30.40 -4.24
CA MET A 301 15.77 31.39 -3.34
C MET A 301 17.13 31.87 -3.87
N ALA A 302 17.94 30.95 -4.41
CA ALA A 302 19.21 31.34 -5.04
C ALA A 302 18.99 32.31 -6.21
N ALA A 303 17.95 32.10 -7.00
CA ALA A 303 17.62 32.99 -8.12
C ALA A 303 17.07 34.34 -7.68
N ILE A 304 16.30 34.43 -6.62
CA ILE A 304 15.83 35.69 -6.03
C ILE A 304 17.04 36.50 -5.53
N LEU A 305 17.92 35.84 -4.77
CA LEU A 305 19.12 36.46 -4.24
C LEU A 305 20.07 36.94 -5.34
N ALA A 306 20.28 36.16 -6.39
CA ALA A 306 21.12 36.51 -7.52
C ALA A 306 20.67 37.83 -8.20
N LYS A 307 19.35 38.04 -8.31
CA LYS A 307 18.82 39.30 -8.87
C LYS A 307 18.95 40.48 -7.94
N GLN A 308 19.03 40.23 -6.63
CA GLN A 308 19.11 41.27 -5.63
C GLN A 308 20.55 41.60 -5.17
N ILE A 309 21.55 41.01 -5.84
CA ILE A 309 22.97 41.15 -5.46
C ILE A 309 23.36 42.63 -5.35
N ARG A 310 23.00 43.45 -6.38
CA ARG A 310 23.30 44.89 -6.36
C ARG A 310 22.61 45.60 -5.18
N GLN A 311 21.36 45.28 -4.86
CA GLN A 311 20.64 45.80 -3.71
C GLN A 311 21.29 45.40 -2.39
N ILE A 312 21.74 44.13 -2.29
CA ILE A 312 22.50 43.62 -1.14
C ILE A 312 23.80 44.41 -0.98
N GLY A 313 24.48 44.69 -2.09
CA GLY A 313 25.69 45.54 -2.12
C GLY A 313 25.45 46.95 -1.58
N ILE A 314 24.38 47.61 -2.05
CA ILE A 314 23.97 48.93 -1.61
C ILE A 314 23.63 48.93 -0.12
N LEU A 315 22.82 47.97 0.36
CA LEU A 315 22.49 47.85 1.78
C LEU A 315 23.74 47.69 2.66
N LYS A 316 24.73 46.92 2.21
CA LYS A 316 25.99 46.75 2.92
C LYS A 316 26.88 48.02 2.85
N ALA A 317 26.85 48.73 1.72
CA ALA A 317 27.58 49.97 1.56
C ALA A 317 27.10 51.07 2.51
N ILE A 318 25.79 51.12 2.79
CA ILE A 318 25.18 52.04 3.77
C ILE A 318 25.23 51.53 5.21
N GLY A 319 25.99 50.43 5.47
CA GLY A 319 26.28 49.94 6.83
C GLY A 319 25.44 48.76 7.31
N ALA A 320 24.61 48.12 6.48
CA ALA A 320 23.88 46.92 6.89
C ALA A 320 24.84 45.75 7.13
N SER A 321 24.76 45.16 8.32
CA SER A 321 25.53 44.00 8.66
C SER A 321 25.00 42.75 7.88
N ARG A 322 25.87 41.77 7.72
CA ARG A 322 25.53 40.51 7.09
C ARG A 322 24.33 39.83 7.75
N PHE A 323 24.21 39.93 9.07
CA PHE A 323 23.12 39.38 9.84
C PHE A 323 21.80 40.11 9.58
N GLN A 324 21.85 41.42 9.41
CA GLN A 324 20.65 42.19 9.06
C GLN A 324 20.13 41.84 7.67
N VAL A 325 21.02 41.68 6.68
CA VAL A 325 20.63 41.20 5.34
C VAL A 325 20.04 39.78 5.40
N PHE A 326 20.67 38.89 6.18
CA PHE A 326 20.16 37.56 6.42
C PHE A 326 18.72 37.57 6.99
N GLN A 327 18.47 38.43 8.01
CA GLN A 327 17.14 38.57 8.61
C GLN A 327 16.05 39.02 7.61
N ILE A 328 16.39 39.88 6.64
CA ILE A 328 15.43 40.31 5.61
C ILE A 328 14.97 39.13 4.75
N TYR A 329 15.93 38.31 4.27
CA TYR A 329 15.58 37.14 3.43
C TYR A 329 14.96 36.02 4.22
N LEU A 330 15.34 35.81 5.47
CA LEU A 330 14.67 34.90 6.39
C LEU A 330 13.20 35.29 6.60
N ALA A 331 12.95 36.57 6.85
CA ALA A 331 11.59 37.11 6.99
C ALA A 331 10.77 36.93 5.69
N MET A 332 11.40 37.10 4.52
CA MET A 332 10.74 36.82 3.22
C MET A 332 10.33 35.38 3.09
N VAL A 333 11.19 34.42 3.44
CA VAL A 333 10.90 32.98 3.40
C VAL A 333 9.79 32.64 4.38
N LEU A 334 9.81 33.17 5.58
CA LEU A 334 8.75 32.97 6.57
C LEU A 334 7.39 33.47 6.07
N VAL A 335 7.35 34.65 5.45
CA VAL A 335 6.10 35.17 4.86
C VAL A 335 5.60 34.28 3.74
N LEU A 336 6.48 33.79 2.86
CA LEU A 336 6.12 32.84 1.81
C LEU A 336 5.64 31.52 2.42
N GLY A 337 6.27 31.03 3.49
CA GLY A 337 5.85 29.85 4.24
C GLY A 337 4.45 30.01 4.81
N VAL A 338 4.16 31.13 5.48
CA VAL A 338 2.82 31.42 6.05
C VAL A 338 1.75 31.47 4.97
N ILE A 339 1.99 32.19 3.85
CA ILE A 339 1.03 32.28 2.74
C ILE A 339 0.79 30.89 2.13
N SER A 340 1.86 30.14 1.89
CA SER A 340 1.75 28.79 1.32
C SER A 340 1.08 27.84 2.28
N GLY A 341 1.38 27.91 3.57
CA GLY A 341 0.79 27.08 4.63
C GLY A 341 -0.70 27.33 4.81
N ALA A 342 -1.13 28.58 4.75
CA ALA A 342 -2.55 28.95 4.85
C ALA A 342 -3.43 28.27 3.76
N ILE A 343 -2.84 27.95 2.60
CA ILE A 343 -3.50 27.22 1.51
C ILE A 343 -3.22 25.71 1.58
N ALA A 344 -1.97 25.35 1.86
CA ALA A 344 -1.54 23.96 1.85
C ALA A 344 -2.15 23.13 2.99
N ILE A 345 -2.29 23.69 4.21
CA ILE A 345 -2.82 22.96 5.36
C ILE A 345 -4.27 22.52 5.15
N PRO A 346 -5.24 23.38 4.77
CA PRO A 346 -6.60 22.94 4.48
C PRO A 346 -6.67 21.89 3.38
N LEU A 347 -5.87 22.05 2.33
CA LEU A 347 -5.79 21.07 1.23
C LEU A 347 -5.21 19.73 1.72
N ALA A 348 -4.15 19.78 2.54
CA ALA A 348 -3.52 18.59 3.11
C ALA A 348 -4.48 17.83 4.02
N VAL A 349 -5.20 18.54 4.89
CA VAL A 349 -6.20 17.93 5.77
C VAL A 349 -7.32 17.31 4.97
N LYS A 350 -7.91 18.05 4.03
CA LYS A 350 -9.01 17.53 3.19
C LYS A 350 -8.59 16.29 2.40
N PHE A 351 -7.42 16.35 1.77
CA PHE A 351 -6.92 15.24 0.96
C PHE A 351 -6.52 14.05 1.82
N GLY A 352 -5.82 14.27 2.94
CA GLY A 352 -5.44 13.23 3.88
C GLY A 352 -6.65 12.47 4.44
N TYR A 353 -7.73 13.19 4.77
CA TYR A 353 -9.00 12.54 5.13
C TYR A 353 -9.61 11.77 3.97
N SER A 354 -9.70 12.37 2.78
CA SER A 354 -10.27 11.67 1.62
C SER A 354 -9.53 10.37 1.30
N TYR A 355 -8.21 10.37 1.40
CA TYR A 355 -7.40 9.19 1.22
C TYR A 355 -7.58 8.19 2.37
N ALA A 356 -7.64 8.65 3.61
CA ALA A 356 -7.91 7.79 4.76
C ALA A 356 -9.29 7.12 4.67
N TYR A 357 -10.32 7.82 4.21
CA TYR A 357 -11.63 7.23 3.95
C TYR A 357 -11.59 6.17 2.84
N PHE A 358 -10.84 6.43 1.77
CA PHE A 358 -10.65 5.46 0.69
C PHE A 358 -9.98 4.16 1.18
N VAL A 359 -8.92 4.28 1.99
CA VAL A 359 -8.24 3.12 2.58
C VAL A 359 -9.13 2.41 3.61
N ALA A 360 -9.82 3.17 4.46
CA ALA A 360 -10.75 2.63 5.46
C ALA A 360 -11.90 1.86 4.84
N ASP A 361 -12.42 2.32 3.69
CA ASP A 361 -13.46 1.63 2.94
C ASP A 361 -12.99 0.28 2.39
N ILE A 362 -11.76 0.21 1.86
CA ILE A 362 -11.18 -1.03 1.34
C ILE A 362 -10.82 -2.01 2.48
N LEU A 363 -10.32 -1.51 3.60
CA LEU A 363 -9.94 -2.32 4.76
C LEU A 363 -11.10 -2.55 5.74
N ASN A 364 -12.31 -2.15 5.37
CA ASN A 364 -13.54 -2.32 6.13
C ASN A 364 -13.45 -1.83 7.59
N PHE A 365 -12.84 -0.69 7.83
CA PHE A 365 -12.91 -0.05 9.15
C PHE A 365 -13.55 1.34 9.07
N LYS A 366 -13.86 1.93 10.21
CA LYS A 366 -14.53 3.24 10.29
C LYS A 366 -13.52 4.32 10.65
N VAL A 367 -13.54 5.44 9.93
CA VAL A 367 -12.88 6.66 10.38
C VAL A 367 -13.67 7.22 11.57
N LEU A 368 -13.13 7.11 12.77
CA LEU A 368 -13.85 7.35 14.03
C LEU A 368 -14.01 8.83 14.35
N THR A 369 -13.05 9.65 14.00
CA THR A 369 -13.06 11.08 14.30
C THR A 369 -12.76 11.92 13.08
N THR A 370 -13.52 13.00 12.91
CA THR A 370 -13.30 14.03 11.89
C THR A 370 -12.35 15.14 12.35
N SER A 371 -11.83 15.05 13.58
CA SER A 371 -10.88 16.00 14.15
C SER A 371 -9.49 15.40 14.23
N LEU A 372 -8.50 16.13 13.74
CA LEU A 372 -7.10 15.79 13.95
C LEU A 372 -6.69 16.12 15.39
N PRO A 373 -5.77 15.35 15.98
CA PRO A 373 -5.15 15.74 17.24
C PRO A 373 -4.50 17.12 17.15
N HIS A 374 -4.57 17.92 18.21
CA HIS A 374 -4.03 19.29 18.21
C HIS A 374 -2.54 19.34 17.86
N TYR A 375 -1.75 18.36 18.30
CA TYR A 375 -0.34 18.27 17.97
C TYR A 375 -0.08 18.16 16.46
N MET A 376 -1.01 17.57 15.69
CA MET A 376 -0.87 17.45 14.23
C MET A 376 -0.98 18.80 13.54
N TYR A 377 -1.91 19.66 13.99
CA TYR A 377 -1.95 21.05 13.48
C TYR A 377 -0.65 21.79 13.81
N LEU A 378 -0.08 21.54 15.00
CA LEU A 378 1.20 22.12 15.37
C LEU A 378 2.33 21.63 14.45
N TYR A 379 2.37 20.34 14.12
CA TYR A 379 3.35 19.79 13.17
C TYR A 379 3.18 20.38 11.76
N LEU A 380 1.96 20.50 11.26
CA LEU A 380 1.68 21.11 9.97
C LEU A 380 2.11 22.59 9.96
N ILE A 381 1.81 23.36 10.99
CA ILE A 381 2.24 24.75 11.12
C ILE A 381 3.77 24.83 11.23
N ALA A 382 4.38 24.02 12.06
CA ALA A 382 5.84 23.95 12.18
C ALA A 382 6.48 23.60 10.83
N ALA A 383 5.94 22.65 10.10
CA ALA A 383 6.43 22.30 8.77
C ALA A 383 6.35 23.49 7.80
N THR A 384 5.27 24.26 7.80
CA THR A 384 5.13 25.44 6.92
C THR A 384 6.12 26.56 7.24
N LEU A 385 6.60 26.65 8.46
CA LEU A 385 7.56 27.67 8.89
C LEU A 385 9.00 27.16 8.78
N LEU A 386 9.27 25.97 9.28
CA LEU A 386 10.63 25.44 9.38
C LEU A 386 11.14 24.88 8.06
N LEU A 387 10.32 24.17 7.28
CA LEU A 387 10.78 23.56 6.05
C LEU A 387 11.28 24.59 5.03
N PRO A 388 10.52 25.64 4.65
CA PRO A 388 11.02 26.64 3.73
C PRO A 388 12.30 27.31 4.21
N VAL A 389 12.43 27.55 5.52
CA VAL A 389 13.62 28.14 6.13
C VAL A 389 14.82 27.20 5.99
N LEU A 390 14.70 25.95 6.43
CA LEU A 390 15.77 24.97 6.35
C LEU A 390 16.24 24.76 4.91
N LEU A 391 15.30 24.69 3.98
CA LEU A 391 15.55 24.43 2.56
C LEU A 391 16.21 25.62 1.85
N SER A 392 15.86 26.85 2.24
CA SER A 392 16.44 28.08 1.66
C SER A 392 17.75 28.52 2.33
N LEU A 393 18.06 28.01 3.52
CA LEU A 393 19.19 28.43 4.34
C LEU A 393 20.53 28.42 3.59
N PRO A 394 20.91 27.34 2.86
CA PRO A 394 22.16 27.33 2.11
C PRO A 394 22.25 28.45 1.06
N ALA A 395 21.13 28.72 0.36
CA ALA A 395 21.07 29.77 -0.65
C ALA A 395 21.18 31.16 -0.02
N ILE A 396 20.49 31.43 1.10
CA ILE A 396 20.52 32.70 1.82
C ILE A 396 21.92 32.96 2.39
N LEU A 397 22.54 31.95 3.04
CA LEU A 397 23.88 32.09 3.59
C LEU A 397 24.92 32.40 2.50
N LYS A 398 24.82 31.75 1.34
CA LYS A 398 25.71 32.02 0.21
C LYS A 398 25.48 33.42 -0.38
N GLY A 399 24.23 33.82 -0.60
CA GLY A 399 23.88 35.11 -1.16
C GLY A 399 24.26 36.31 -0.26
N THR A 400 24.16 36.11 1.06
CA THR A 400 24.52 37.18 2.03
C THR A 400 26.04 37.28 2.30
N ARG A 401 26.85 36.29 1.83
CA ARG A 401 28.35 36.34 1.98
C ARG A 401 29.04 37.24 0.98
N ILE A 402 28.38 37.66 -0.11
CA ILE A 402 28.95 38.49 -1.16
C ILE A 402 29.48 39.81 -0.58
N SER A 403 30.70 40.22 -0.97
CA SER A 403 31.30 41.50 -0.54
C SER A 403 30.66 42.68 -1.27
N VAL A 404 30.79 43.88 -0.70
CA VAL A 404 30.29 45.15 -1.32
C VAL A 404 30.95 45.36 -2.68
N ARG A 405 32.27 45.18 -2.74
CA ARG A 405 33.05 45.28 -3.98
C ARG A 405 32.54 44.33 -5.07
N GLU A 406 32.31 43.10 -4.72
CA GLU A 406 31.83 42.05 -5.62
C GLU A 406 30.37 42.31 -6.08
N ALA A 407 29.54 42.88 -5.19
CA ALA A 407 28.13 43.18 -5.47
C ALA A 407 27.93 44.43 -6.30
N LEU A 408 28.84 45.40 -6.22
CA LEU A 408 28.80 46.68 -6.93
C LEU A 408 29.72 46.76 -8.14
N SER A 409 30.72 45.87 -8.24
CA SER A 409 31.48 45.74 -9.46
C SER A 409 30.54 45.28 -10.56
N ASP A 410 30.32 46.14 -11.55
CA ASP A 410 29.69 45.72 -12.82
C ASP A 410 30.58 44.61 -13.40
N TYR A 411 30.19 43.40 -13.14
CA TYR A 411 30.63 42.29 -13.98
C TYR A 411 29.97 42.50 -15.34
N GLY A 412 30.62 43.34 -16.16
CA GLY A 412 30.40 43.34 -17.59
C GLY A 412 30.37 41.88 -18.01
N ILE A 413 29.53 41.55 -18.99
CA ILE A 413 29.29 40.24 -19.56
C ILE A 413 30.51 39.34 -19.23
N GLN A 414 30.39 38.48 -18.21
CA GLN A 414 31.38 37.40 -18.05
C GLN A 414 31.43 36.74 -19.41
N GLN A 415 32.57 36.93 -20.09
CA GLN A 415 32.90 36.10 -21.27
C GLN A 415 32.96 34.67 -20.75
N ASP A 416 31.78 34.06 -20.58
CA ASP A 416 31.71 32.63 -20.48
C ASP A 416 32.51 32.12 -21.71
N ALA A 417 33.60 31.45 -21.42
CA ALA A 417 34.53 30.90 -22.41
C ALA A 417 33.73 30.36 -23.57
N ALA A 418 33.98 30.89 -24.74
CA ALA A 418 33.20 30.66 -25.95
C ALA A 418 32.77 29.19 -26.03
N ALA A 419 31.49 28.95 -25.95
CA ALA A 419 30.95 27.58 -25.97
C ALA A 419 31.55 26.90 -27.21
N LYS A 420 32.38 25.88 -27.00
CA LYS A 420 32.96 25.13 -28.12
C LYS A 420 31.77 24.66 -28.95
N LYS A 421 31.59 25.28 -30.14
CA LYS A 421 30.55 24.89 -31.11
C LYS A 421 30.63 23.38 -31.27
N SER A 422 29.57 22.67 -30.96
CA SER A 422 29.54 21.23 -31.11
C SER A 422 29.64 20.87 -32.58
N LYS A 423 30.86 20.51 -33.05
CA LYS A 423 31.11 20.07 -34.43
C LYS A 423 30.21 18.89 -34.83
N ILE A 424 29.69 18.15 -33.89
CA ILE A 424 28.83 16.98 -34.10
C ILE A 424 27.40 17.40 -34.42
N LEU A 425 26.82 18.39 -33.71
CA LEU A 425 25.46 18.83 -33.98
C LEU A 425 25.30 19.56 -35.32
N ASN A 426 26.34 20.28 -35.79
CA ASN A 426 26.31 20.94 -37.08
C ASN A 426 26.38 19.98 -38.28
N LYS A 427 26.67 18.69 -38.05
CA LYS A 427 26.64 17.63 -39.06
C LYS A 427 25.28 16.92 -39.16
N LEU A 428 24.39 17.10 -38.16
CA LEU A 428 23.07 16.50 -38.15
C LEU A 428 22.07 17.41 -38.94
N PRO A 429 21.15 16.88 -39.74
CA PRO A 429 20.15 17.66 -40.47
C PRO A 429 19.02 18.14 -39.52
N LEU A 430 19.40 18.92 -38.50
CA LEU A 430 18.47 19.48 -37.52
C LEU A 430 18.09 20.93 -37.88
N PRO A 431 16.84 21.36 -37.62
CA PRO A 431 16.45 22.75 -37.77
C PRO A 431 17.36 23.66 -36.90
N ARG A 432 17.82 24.78 -37.47
CA ARG A 432 18.72 25.71 -36.76
C ARG A 432 18.24 26.15 -35.39
N ASN A 433 16.92 26.27 -35.21
CA ASN A 433 16.31 26.61 -33.95
C ASN A 433 16.53 25.53 -32.87
N LEU A 434 16.55 24.24 -33.22
CA LEU A 434 16.86 23.14 -32.32
C LEU A 434 18.34 23.11 -31.96
N VAL A 435 19.23 23.36 -32.90
CA VAL A 435 20.67 23.46 -32.63
C VAL A 435 20.95 24.59 -31.62
N LEU A 436 20.35 25.78 -31.87
CA LEU A 436 20.45 26.91 -30.98
C LEU A 436 19.87 26.62 -29.58
N ALA A 437 18.72 25.95 -29.50
CA ALA A 437 18.12 25.52 -28.23
C ALA A 437 19.04 24.59 -27.45
N PHE A 438 19.67 23.64 -28.11
CA PHE A 438 20.61 22.70 -27.50
C PHE A 438 21.87 23.42 -26.99
N GLU A 439 22.51 24.26 -27.82
CA GLU A 439 23.70 25.01 -27.41
C GLU A 439 23.40 25.92 -26.21
N ASN A 440 22.26 26.63 -26.25
CA ASN A 440 21.80 27.43 -25.13
C ASN A 440 21.56 26.63 -23.85
N THR A 441 20.92 25.45 -23.97
CA THR A 441 20.69 24.56 -22.82
C THR A 441 22.00 24.13 -22.17
N MET A 442 23.02 23.79 -22.98
CA MET A 442 24.33 23.30 -22.49
C MET A 442 25.26 24.38 -21.94
N ARG A 443 24.95 25.65 -22.13
CA ARG A 443 25.82 26.78 -21.75
C ARG A 443 26.04 26.90 -20.24
N ARG A 444 25.01 26.59 -19.41
CA ARG A 444 25.05 26.70 -17.94
C ARG A 444 25.00 25.34 -17.26
N LYS A 445 26.08 24.58 -17.34
CA LYS A 445 26.17 23.18 -16.95
C LYS A 445 25.73 22.88 -15.51
N LYS A 446 26.15 23.69 -14.51
CA LYS A 446 25.83 23.43 -13.09
C LYS A 446 24.31 23.51 -12.82
N ARG A 447 23.65 24.51 -13.39
CA ARG A 447 22.23 24.71 -13.21
C ARG A 447 21.40 23.71 -14.00
N LEU A 448 21.83 23.46 -15.23
CA LEU A 448 21.25 22.41 -16.07
C LEU A 448 21.29 21.05 -15.34
N ALA A 449 22.44 20.69 -14.76
CA ALA A 449 22.59 19.43 -14.03
C ALA A 449 21.59 19.31 -12.86
N VAL A 450 21.38 20.39 -12.09
CA VAL A 450 20.42 20.36 -10.97
C VAL A 450 18.98 20.23 -11.46
N THR A 451 18.62 20.91 -12.57
CA THR A 451 17.27 20.82 -13.17
C THR A 451 17.03 19.43 -13.74
N ILE A 452 17.99 18.89 -14.48
CA ILE A 452 17.93 17.54 -15.03
C ILE A 452 17.86 16.51 -13.89
N ALA A 453 18.69 16.65 -12.84
CA ALA A 453 18.70 15.72 -11.72
C ALA A 453 17.35 15.68 -10.99
N ALA A 454 16.74 16.85 -10.73
CA ALA A 454 15.42 16.93 -10.10
C ALA A 454 14.33 16.27 -10.95
N MET A 455 14.33 16.54 -12.26
CA MET A 455 13.34 15.95 -13.19
C MET A 455 13.62 14.46 -13.40
N ALA A 456 14.87 14.04 -13.54
CA ALA A 456 15.26 12.65 -13.69
C ALA A 456 14.90 11.82 -12.45
N LEU A 457 15.04 12.37 -11.24
CA LEU A 457 14.62 11.71 -10.02
C LEU A 457 13.09 11.50 -9.98
N GLY A 458 12.31 12.51 -10.40
CA GLY A 458 10.86 12.36 -10.54
C GLY A 458 10.47 11.28 -11.54
N VAL A 459 11.12 11.26 -12.70
CA VAL A 459 10.95 10.21 -13.72
C VAL A 459 11.34 8.84 -13.17
N ALA A 460 12.46 8.75 -12.45
CA ALA A 460 12.95 7.51 -11.87
C ALA A 460 11.95 6.91 -10.88
N ILE A 461 11.42 7.73 -9.96
CA ILE A 461 10.42 7.31 -8.96
C ILE A 461 9.12 6.88 -9.65
N PHE A 462 8.66 7.65 -10.64
CA PHE A 462 7.43 7.33 -11.36
C PHE A 462 7.56 6.02 -12.16
N SER A 463 8.68 5.82 -12.87
CA SER A 463 8.97 4.56 -13.56
C SER A 463 9.13 3.38 -12.59
N THR A 464 9.78 3.60 -11.43
CA THR A 464 9.94 2.58 -10.39
C THR A 464 8.59 2.08 -9.88
N GLY A 465 7.60 2.95 -9.70
CA GLY A 465 6.25 2.56 -9.30
C GLY A 465 5.64 1.53 -10.26
N PHE A 466 5.76 1.74 -11.58
CA PHE A 466 5.29 0.79 -12.59
C PHE A 466 6.10 -0.51 -12.64
N ASN A 467 7.41 -0.43 -12.43
CA ASN A 467 8.26 -1.62 -12.41
C ASN A 467 7.96 -2.50 -11.19
N VAL A 468 7.73 -1.92 -10.00
CA VAL A 468 7.29 -2.67 -8.82
C VAL A 468 5.90 -3.29 -9.06
N GLN A 469 4.98 -2.54 -9.65
CA GLN A 469 3.67 -3.08 -10.04
C GLN A 469 3.81 -4.27 -11.00
N GLN A 470 4.71 -4.17 -11.99
CA GLN A 470 4.95 -5.28 -12.93
C GLN A 470 5.57 -6.48 -12.22
N SER A 471 6.53 -6.26 -11.32
CA SER A 471 7.13 -7.34 -10.53
C SER A 471 6.09 -8.10 -9.70
N LEU A 472 5.11 -7.39 -9.13
CA LEU A 472 3.98 -8.02 -8.42
C LEU A 472 3.01 -8.74 -9.36
N LYS A 473 2.76 -8.21 -10.57
CA LYS A 473 1.94 -8.91 -11.59
C LYS A 473 2.60 -10.19 -12.06
N ASP A 474 3.91 -10.16 -12.26
CA ASP A 474 4.67 -11.34 -12.68
C ASP A 474 4.70 -12.39 -11.56
N LEU A 475 4.76 -11.97 -10.29
CA LEU A 475 4.55 -12.88 -9.17
C LEU A 475 3.17 -13.55 -9.24
N LEU A 476 2.10 -12.78 -9.48
CA LEU A 476 0.76 -13.35 -9.64
C LEU A 476 0.68 -14.33 -10.81
N TRP A 477 1.36 -14.04 -11.91
CA TRP A 477 1.51 -14.95 -13.03
C TRP A 477 2.24 -16.24 -12.64
N ASP A 478 3.35 -16.14 -11.91
CA ASP A 478 4.09 -17.28 -11.42
C ASP A 478 3.25 -18.13 -10.44
N VAL A 479 2.49 -17.49 -9.54
CA VAL A 479 1.54 -18.17 -8.64
C VAL A 479 0.44 -18.88 -9.43
N ASN A 480 -0.13 -18.24 -10.45
CA ASN A 480 -1.15 -18.85 -11.30
C ASN A 480 -0.60 -20.09 -12.01
N ASN A 481 0.62 -20.03 -12.53
CA ASN A 481 1.23 -21.10 -13.29
C ASN A 481 1.88 -22.18 -12.40
N SER A 482 2.07 -21.88 -11.12
CA SER A 482 2.64 -22.84 -10.17
C SER A 482 1.67 -23.98 -9.80
N MET A 483 0.39 -23.75 -10.00
CA MET A 483 -0.67 -24.77 -9.82
C MET A 483 -1.40 -24.97 -11.15
N LYS A 484 -1.40 -26.19 -11.66
CA LYS A 484 -1.89 -26.51 -13.01
C LYS A 484 -3.27 -27.15 -13.04
N HIS A 485 -3.94 -27.24 -11.90
CA HIS A 485 -5.35 -27.61 -11.83
C HIS A 485 -6.22 -26.39 -12.13
N ASP A 486 -7.41 -26.61 -12.65
CA ASP A 486 -8.34 -25.56 -13.01
C ASP A 486 -9.36 -25.29 -11.90
N VAL A 487 -9.84 -26.36 -11.22
CA VAL A 487 -10.76 -26.27 -10.08
C VAL A 487 -10.25 -27.13 -8.93
N GLN A 488 -10.35 -26.64 -7.72
CA GLN A 488 -10.05 -27.37 -6.48
C GLN A 488 -11.30 -27.51 -5.65
N VAL A 489 -11.55 -28.72 -5.14
CA VAL A 489 -12.53 -29.00 -4.10
C VAL A 489 -11.80 -29.39 -2.84
N VAL A 490 -12.10 -28.74 -1.73
CA VAL A 490 -11.56 -29.10 -0.41
C VAL A 490 -12.71 -29.52 0.49
N LEU A 491 -12.54 -30.68 1.11
CA LEU A 491 -13.52 -31.28 2.03
C LEU A 491 -13.15 -30.96 3.49
N ILE A 492 -14.17 -30.80 4.33
CA ILE A 492 -14.00 -30.64 5.78
C ILE A 492 -13.57 -31.98 6.39
N ASN A 493 -14.26 -33.06 5.97
CA ASN A 493 -13.98 -34.40 6.40
C ASN A 493 -13.15 -35.15 5.36
N GLN A 494 -12.45 -36.18 5.81
CA GLN A 494 -11.73 -37.07 4.91
C GLN A 494 -12.64 -38.24 4.52
N ILE A 495 -12.62 -38.65 3.26
CA ILE A 495 -13.41 -39.73 2.70
C ILE A 495 -12.52 -40.69 1.90
N PRO A 496 -12.95 -41.93 1.66
CA PRO A 496 -12.24 -42.89 0.79
C PRO A 496 -12.01 -42.28 -0.59
N LYS A 497 -10.83 -42.52 -1.16
CA LYS A 497 -10.43 -41.98 -2.47
C LYS A 497 -11.40 -42.40 -3.59
N GLU A 498 -11.80 -43.66 -3.62
CA GLU A 498 -12.71 -44.22 -4.64
C GLU A 498 -14.08 -43.55 -4.57
N GLU A 499 -14.57 -43.30 -3.37
CA GLU A 499 -15.83 -42.60 -3.15
C GLU A 499 -15.73 -41.13 -3.61
N ALA A 500 -14.61 -40.42 -3.26
CA ALA A 500 -14.39 -39.06 -3.63
C ALA A 500 -14.43 -38.83 -5.15
N VAL A 501 -13.84 -39.74 -5.94
CA VAL A 501 -13.77 -39.63 -7.40
C VAL A 501 -15.10 -39.99 -8.05
N LYS A 502 -15.85 -40.94 -7.50
CA LYS A 502 -17.12 -41.45 -8.05
C LYS A 502 -18.18 -40.33 -8.23
N TYR A 503 -18.27 -39.40 -7.31
CA TYR A 503 -19.25 -38.31 -7.40
C TYR A 503 -19.09 -37.40 -8.64
N PHE A 504 -17.93 -37.41 -9.26
CA PHE A 504 -17.59 -36.53 -10.38
C PHE A 504 -17.33 -37.26 -11.70
N SER A 505 -17.56 -38.58 -11.75
CA SER A 505 -17.28 -39.44 -12.93
C SER A 505 -18.05 -39.02 -14.18
N ASP A 506 -19.24 -38.45 -14.01
CA ASP A 506 -20.19 -38.15 -15.10
C ASP A 506 -20.01 -36.72 -15.67
N ILE A 507 -19.01 -35.96 -15.23
CA ILE A 507 -18.76 -34.60 -15.71
C ILE A 507 -17.84 -34.65 -16.94
N ASP A 508 -18.39 -34.31 -18.10
CA ASP A 508 -17.69 -34.44 -19.39
C ASP A 508 -16.41 -33.62 -19.54
N ASN A 509 -16.35 -32.39 -18.96
CA ASN A 509 -15.21 -31.49 -19.13
C ASN A 509 -14.03 -31.83 -18.20
N ILE A 510 -14.03 -32.94 -17.52
CA ILE A 510 -12.89 -33.39 -16.69
C ILE A 510 -11.96 -34.24 -17.53
N SER A 511 -10.68 -33.84 -17.63
CA SER A 511 -9.62 -34.64 -18.23
C SER A 511 -8.93 -35.53 -17.19
N ARG A 512 -8.75 -35.03 -15.97
CA ARG A 512 -8.08 -35.73 -14.87
C ARG A 512 -8.56 -35.21 -13.52
N VAL A 513 -8.69 -36.13 -12.55
CA VAL A 513 -8.85 -35.81 -11.14
C VAL A 513 -7.65 -36.35 -10.39
N GLU A 514 -6.96 -35.50 -9.64
CA GLU A 514 -5.91 -35.91 -8.72
C GLU A 514 -6.37 -35.66 -7.29
N THR A 515 -6.18 -36.66 -6.43
CA THR A 515 -6.63 -36.56 -5.03
C THR A 515 -5.45 -36.33 -4.12
N TRP A 516 -5.58 -35.36 -3.25
CA TRP A 516 -4.59 -35.02 -2.22
C TRP A 516 -5.19 -35.25 -0.84
N ASN A 517 -4.29 -35.34 0.13
CA ASN A 517 -4.67 -35.29 1.53
C ASN A 517 -3.93 -34.19 2.25
N GLY A 518 -4.38 -33.85 3.42
CA GLY A 518 -3.71 -32.87 4.23
C GLY A 518 -4.32 -32.73 5.60
N GLY A 519 -3.68 -31.94 6.38
CA GLY A 519 -4.09 -31.67 7.75
C GLY A 519 -3.24 -30.58 8.35
N ARG A 520 -3.31 -30.45 9.66
CA ARG A 520 -2.41 -29.59 10.42
C ARG A 520 -1.34 -30.41 11.11
N GLY A 521 -0.15 -29.86 11.17
CA GLY A 521 0.97 -30.48 11.88
C GLY A 521 1.87 -29.41 12.48
N ALA A 522 2.84 -29.83 13.27
CA ALA A 522 3.85 -28.96 13.84
C ALA A 522 5.21 -29.67 13.83
N MET A 523 6.29 -28.89 13.74
CA MET A 523 7.62 -29.42 14.01
C MET A 523 7.88 -29.46 15.51
N GLN A 524 8.62 -30.47 15.96
CA GLN A 524 8.99 -30.67 17.37
C GLN A 524 9.80 -29.47 17.87
N ASN A 525 9.53 -29.01 19.09
CA ASN A 525 10.03 -27.84 19.79
C ASN A 525 9.20 -26.55 19.67
N MET A 526 8.08 -26.59 18.98
CA MET A 526 7.03 -25.58 19.16
C MET A 526 5.89 -26.21 19.94
N ILE A 527 5.54 -25.59 21.07
CA ILE A 527 4.32 -25.90 21.83
C ILE A 527 3.16 -25.65 20.88
N VAL A 528 2.37 -26.69 20.64
CA VAL A 528 1.27 -26.68 19.65
C VAL A 528 0.18 -25.71 20.11
N SER A 529 0.31 -24.45 19.70
CA SER A 529 -0.90 -23.68 19.45
C SER A 529 -1.35 -24.04 18.05
N THR A 530 -2.60 -24.33 17.84
CA THR A 530 -3.15 -24.76 16.57
C THR A 530 -3.04 -23.67 15.49
N ASP A 531 -2.75 -22.42 15.84
CA ASP A 531 -2.36 -21.34 14.89
C ASP A 531 -0.86 -21.32 14.56
N ALA A 532 -0.02 -21.98 15.38
CA ALA A 532 1.38 -22.23 15.03
C ALA A 532 1.54 -23.54 14.23
N GLY A 533 0.46 -24.31 14.01
CA GLY A 533 0.44 -25.45 13.15
C GLY A 533 0.56 -25.04 11.69
N VAL A 534 1.48 -25.65 10.96
CA VAL A 534 1.58 -25.52 9.51
C VAL A 534 0.57 -26.42 8.82
N GLY A 535 0.05 -25.99 7.69
CA GLY A 535 -0.69 -26.85 6.79
C GLY A 535 0.24 -27.95 6.26
N ILE A 536 -0.15 -29.20 6.43
CA ILE A 536 0.50 -30.33 5.78
C ILE A 536 -0.29 -30.66 4.52
N ILE A 537 0.39 -30.67 3.39
CA ILE A 537 -0.17 -31.08 2.11
C ILE A 537 0.55 -32.37 1.67
N ALA A 538 -0.21 -33.42 1.56
CA ALA A 538 0.25 -34.71 1.09
C ALA A 538 -0.29 -34.97 -0.33
N LEU A 539 0.61 -35.13 -1.29
CA LEU A 539 0.29 -35.27 -2.71
C LEU A 539 1.16 -36.38 -3.33
N PRO A 540 0.76 -36.96 -4.45
CA PRO A 540 1.61 -37.91 -5.17
C PRO A 540 2.97 -37.25 -5.47
N TYR A 541 4.08 -37.91 -5.13
CA TYR A 541 5.43 -37.33 -5.31
C TYR A 541 5.75 -36.98 -6.77
N ASN A 542 5.12 -37.64 -7.72
CA ASN A 542 5.25 -37.44 -9.16
C ASN A 542 4.14 -36.54 -9.75
N SER A 543 3.38 -35.83 -8.92
CA SER A 543 2.37 -34.89 -9.40
C SER A 543 3.04 -33.79 -10.25
N ASP A 544 2.49 -33.61 -11.46
CA ASP A 544 2.86 -32.52 -12.36
C ASP A 544 1.94 -31.28 -12.20
N LEU A 545 0.96 -31.36 -11.26
CA LEU A 545 0.05 -30.27 -10.97
C LEU A 545 0.68 -29.15 -10.15
N ILE A 546 1.86 -29.37 -9.59
CA ILE A 546 2.63 -28.34 -8.87
C ILE A 546 3.96 -28.11 -9.58
N ALA A 547 4.24 -26.82 -9.82
CA ALA A 547 5.49 -26.32 -10.39
C ALA A 547 5.98 -25.09 -9.64
N PHE A 548 6.12 -25.20 -8.31
CA PHE A 548 6.65 -24.09 -7.51
C PHE A 548 8.09 -23.79 -7.84
N ARG A 549 8.43 -22.52 -7.81
CA ARG A 549 9.82 -22.08 -7.89
C ARG A 549 10.57 -22.45 -6.62
N SER A 550 11.68 -23.16 -6.76
CA SER A 550 12.56 -23.42 -5.65
C SER A 550 13.35 -22.16 -5.27
N ILE A 551 13.30 -21.77 -4.00
CA ILE A 551 14.14 -20.74 -3.40
C ILE A 551 15.49 -21.35 -3.01
N LYS A 552 15.44 -22.55 -2.37
CA LYS A 552 16.61 -23.34 -1.98
C LYS A 552 16.31 -24.82 -2.09
N GLY A 553 17.30 -25.62 -2.46
CA GLY A 553 17.15 -27.07 -2.55
C GLY A 553 16.33 -27.53 -3.77
N ARG A 554 15.55 -28.60 -3.61
CA ARG A 554 14.79 -29.25 -4.68
C ARG A 554 13.37 -29.64 -4.22
N TRP A 555 12.51 -30.02 -5.16
CA TRP A 555 11.22 -30.64 -4.88
C TRP A 555 11.39 -32.08 -4.38
N LEU A 556 10.30 -32.70 -3.92
CA LEU A 556 10.22 -34.10 -3.53
C LEU A 556 10.73 -35.00 -4.66
N SER A 557 11.56 -36.01 -4.36
CA SER A 557 12.19 -36.82 -5.40
C SER A 557 11.69 -38.28 -5.46
N GLY A 558 10.93 -38.73 -4.47
CA GLY A 558 10.40 -40.09 -4.49
C GLY A 558 9.73 -40.49 -3.17
N PRO A 559 9.15 -41.72 -3.14
CA PRO A 559 8.49 -42.23 -1.96
C PRO A 559 9.47 -42.84 -0.93
N THR A 560 10.75 -43.02 -1.32
CA THR A 560 11.76 -43.67 -0.49
C THR A 560 12.42 -42.66 0.46
N GLY A 561 12.01 -42.69 1.71
CA GLY A 561 12.52 -41.85 2.78
C GLY A 561 11.65 -40.62 3.02
N PRO A 562 11.50 -40.22 4.28
CA PRO A 562 10.66 -39.09 4.63
C PRO A 562 11.30 -37.75 4.24
N GLU A 563 10.86 -37.18 3.14
CA GLU A 563 11.25 -35.88 2.65
C GLU A 563 10.13 -34.88 2.84
N ILE A 564 10.50 -33.62 3.17
CA ILE A 564 9.58 -32.49 3.24
C ILE A 564 10.13 -31.30 2.45
N VAL A 565 9.20 -30.53 1.88
CA VAL A 565 9.42 -29.22 1.27
C VAL A 565 8.57 -28.20 2.02
N MET A 566 9.11 -27.03 2.31
CA MET A 566 8.39 -25.94 2.97
C MET A 566 8.17 -24.77 2.00
N ASN A 567 7.09 -24.03 2.16
CA ASN A 567 7.03 -22.71 1.58
C ASN A 567 7.84 -21.71 2.44
N GLN A 568 8.13 -20.53 1.92
CA GLN A 568 8.93 -19.51 2.61
C GLN A 568 8.32 -19.07 3.95
N GLU A 569 6.98 -19.01 4.04
CA GLU A 569 6.26 -18.65 5.25
C GLU A 569 6.50 -19.69 6.37
N ALA A 570 6.44 -20.99 6.03
CA ALA A 570 6.78 -22.03 6.97
C ALA A 570 8.27 -21.98 7.34
N ALA A 571 9.15 -21.71 6.40
CA ALA A 571 10.58 -21.57 6.68
C ALA A 571 10.86 -20.39 7.61
N GLY A 572 10.18 -19.24 7.42
CA GLY A 572 10.25 -18.10 8.32
C GLY A 572 9.74 -18.41 9.72
N LEU A 573 8.61 -19.13 9.82
CA LEU A 573 8.05 -19.55 11.11
C LEU A 573 9.01 -20.41 11.93
N TYR A 574 9.84 -21.22 11.26
CA TYR A 574 10.81 -22.13 11.87
C TYR A 574 12.27 -21.63 11.81
N ASP A 575 12.46 -20.30 11.75
CA ASP A 575 13.78 -19.65 11.77
C ASP A 575 14.72 -20.12 10.63
N HIS A 576 14.16 -20.28 9.45
CA HIS A 576 14.89 -20.64 8.22
C HIS A 576 15.79 -21.88 8.32
N PRO A 577 15.22 -23.07 8.57
CA PRO A 577 15.98 -24.29 8.79
C PRO A 577 16.88 -24.62 7.58
N ALA A 578 18.04 -25.24 7.84
CA ALA A 578 19.01 -25.57 6.82
C ALA A 578 18.52 -26.73 5.92
N ILE A 579 18.73 -26.61 4.60
CA ILE A 579 18.44 -27.71 3.68
C ILE A 579 19.32 -28.93 4.04
N GLY A 580 18.71 -30.12 4.05
CA GLY A 580 19.35 -31.37 4.46
C GLY A 580 19.21 -31.70 5.94
N SER A 581 18.73 -30.79 6.78
CA SER A 581 18.44 -31.05 8.19
C SER A 581 17.23 -31.97 8.37
N TYR A 582 17.25 -32.71 9.48
CA TYR A 582 16.15 -33.59 9.87
C TYR A 582 15.31 -32.92 10.94
N HIS A 583 14.01 -32.93 10.74
CA HIS A 583 13.04 -32.36 11.67
C HIS A 583 11.98 -33.41 12.02
N THR A 584 11.49 -33.37 13.27
CA THR A 584 10.38 -34.23 13.69
C THR A 584 9.08 -33.51 13.44
N LEU A 585 8.30 -34.01 12.50
CA LEU A 585 6.98 -33.53 12.15
C LEU A 585 5.93 -34.30 12.96
N SER A 586 5.08 -33.61 13.68
CA SER A 586 3.94 -34.17 14.40
C SER A 586 2.66 -33.93 13.58
N VAL A 587 1.98 -35.00 13.24
CA VAL A 587 0.71 -35.00 12.50
C VAL A 587 -0.28 -35.89 13.21
N ARG A 588 -1.43 -35.39 13.63
CA ARG A 588 -2.46 -36.14 14.35
C ARG A 588 -1.93 -36.98 15.53
N GLY A 589 -1.01 -36.40 16.29
CA GLY A 589 -0.39 -37.05 17.44
C GLY A 589 0.69 -38.11 17.13
N LYS A 590 0.90 -38.42 15.86
CA LYS A 590 2.00 -39.30 15.39
C LYS A 590 3.18 -38.47 14.94
N GLN A 591 4.39 -38.98 15.12
CA GLN A 591 5.63 -38.31 14.82
C GLN A 591 6.38 -38.96 13.66
N LEU A 592 6.93 -38.13 12.75
CA LEU A 592 7.76 -38.54 11.63
C LEU A 592 9.01 -37.70 11.60
N LYS A 593 10.18 -38.34 11.59
CA LYS A 593 11.45 -37.65 11.36
C LYS A 593 11.69 -37.54 9.85
N ALA A 594 11.58 -36.31 9.29
CA ALA A 594 11.68 -36.05 7.87
C ALA A 594 12.85 -35.13 7.54
N LYS A 595 13.43 -35.29 6.37
CA LYS A 595 14.53 -34.49 5.84
C LYS A 595 13.97 -33.29 5.06
N LEU A 596 14.38 -32.07 5.41
CA LEU A 596 14.04 -30.89 4.64
C LEU A 596 14.89 -30.85 3.37
N VAL A 597 14.26 -31.00 2.19
CA VAL A 597 14.94 -31.05 0.90
C VAL A 597 14.79 -29.79 0.07
N GLY A 598 13.82 -28.94 0.37
CA GLY A 598 13.60 -27.71 -0.37
C GLY A 598 12.76 -26.67 0.36
N ILE A 599 12.95 -25.42 -0.06
CA ILE A 599 12.12 -24.29 0.29
C ILE A 599 11.63 -23.68 -1.03
N VAL A 600 10.30 -23.52 -1.15
CA VAL A 600 9.64 -23.03 -2.38
C VAL A 600 8.95 -21.70 -2.14
N GLU A 601 8.74 -20.98 -3.23
CA GLU A 601 7.99 -19.73 -3.26
C GLU A 601 6.50 -20.03 -3.50
N GLU A 602 5.68 -19.65 -2.53
CA GLU A 602 4.23 -19.80 -2.60
C GLU A 602 3.56 -18.63 -1.86
N PHE A 603 2.53 -18.02 -2.46
CA PHE A 603 1.76 -16.95 -1.82
C PHE A 603 0.59 -17.55 -1.03
N GLU A 604 0.90 -18.15 0.13
CA GLU A 604 -0.07 -18.83 0.98
C GLU A 604 0.43 -18.89 2.44
N LYS A 605 -0.48 -19.25 3.36
CA LYS A 605 -0.14 -19.50 4.76
C LYS A 605 0.97 -20.57 4.88
N PRO A 606 1.66 -20.66 6.04
CA PRO A 606 2.72 -21.65 6.25
C PRO A 606 2.28 -23.07 5.89
N LYS A 607 3.00 -23.71 4.97
CA LYS A 607 2.72 -25.07 4.48
C LYS A 607 3.98 -25.92 4.40
N ILE A 608 3.80 -27.21 4.65
CA ILE A 608 4.78 -28.26 4.43
C ILE A 608 4.19 -29.28 3.45
N TYR A 609 4.94 -29.61 2.43
CA TYR A 609 4.61 -30.59 1.40
C TYR A 609 5.38 -31.89 1.67
N MET A 610 4.69 -33.03 1.52
CA MET A 610 5.28 -34.34 1.64
C MET A 610 4.61 -35.35 0.67
N ALA A 611 5.28 -36.48 0.42
CA ALA A 611 4.69 -37.50 -0.43
C ALA A 611 3.46 -38.11 0.26
N GLN A 612 2.41 -38.39 -0.53
CA GLN A 612 1.16 -38.92 -0.01
C GLN A 612 1.37 -40.29 0.62
N GLU A 613 2.22 -41.14 0.02
CA GLU A 613 2.56 -42.47 0.52
C GLU A 613 3.16 -42.42 1.94
N GLN A 614 3.97 -41.39 2.22
CA GLN A 614 4.57 -41.20 3.55
C GLN A 614 3.56 -40.70 4.57
N TYR A 615 2.66 -39.79 4.13
CA TYR A 615 1.57 -39.30 4.96
C TYR A 615 0.58 -40.41 5.31
N ASP A 616 0.23 -41.25 4.31
CA ASP A 616 -0.69 -42.36 4.48
C ASP A 616 -0.11 -43.42 5.45
N ALA A 617 1.15 -43.78 5.30
CA ALA A 617 1.83 -44.66 6.23
C ALA A 617 1.88 -44.13 7.66
N LEU A 618 2.02 -42.82 7.83
CA LEU A 618 2.09 -42.17 9.14
C LEU A 618 0.72 -42.03 9.80
N ALA A 619 -0.25 -41.40 9.11
CA ALA A 619 -1.45 -40.87 9.73
C ALA A 619 -2.76 -41.22 9.02
N ASN A 620 -2.70 -41.93 7.90
CA ASN A 620 -3.86 -42.21 7.04
C ASN A 620 -3.83 -43.60 6.41
N PRO A 621 -3.83 -44.69 7.20
CA PRO A 621 -3.72 -46.08 6.69
C PRO A 621 -4.89 -46.48 5.79
N ASN A 622 -6.01 -45.78 5.82
CA ASN A 622 -7.20 -46.05 4.99
C ASN A 622 -7.18 -45.27 3.66
N HIS A 623 -6.11 -44.56 3.34
CA HIS A 623 -5.97 -43.78 2.09
C HIS A 623 -7.11 -42.80 1.84
N TYR A 624 -7.62 -42.16 2.92
CA TYR A 624 -8.63 -41.12 2.81
C TYR A 624 -8.06 -39.86 2.16
N VAL A 625 -8.92 -39.09 1.51
CA VAL A 625 -8.56 -37.83 0.85
C VAL A 625 -9.49 -36.69 1.30
N ASN A 626 -9.02 -35.47 1.25
CA ASN A 626 -9.82 -34.29 1.56
C ASN A 626 -9.64 -33.16 0.56
N SER A 627 -8.93 -33.40 -0.52
CA SER A 627 -8.79 -32.41 -1.58
C SER A 627 -8.75 -33.06 -2.94
N LEU A 628 -9.52 -32.52 -3.87
CA LEU A 628 -9.60 -32.99 -5.25
C LEU A 628 -9.18 -31.85 -6.18
N MET A 629 -8.23 -32.15 -7.05
CA MET A 629 -7.72 -31.24 -8.08
C MET A 629 -8.24 -31.65 -9.43
N PHE A 630 -9.06 -30.84 -10.07
CA PHE A 630 -9.66 -31.09 -11.37
C PHE A 630 -8.89 -30.35 -12.46
N VAL A 631 -8.56 -31.09 -13.51
CA VAL A 631 -7.98 -30.52 -14.74
C VAL A 631 -9.05 -30.61 -15.83
N ALA A 632 -9.39 -29.47 -16.42
CA ALA A 632 -10.37 -29.41 -17.50
C ALA A 632 -9.81 -29.92 -18.83
N LYS A 633 -10.67 -30.51 -19.69
CA LYS A 633 -10.34 -30.80 -21.09
C LYS A 633 -10.23 -29.48 -21.89
N ASP A 634 -11.24 -28.65 -21.78
CA ASP A 634 -11.25 -27.30 -22.33
C ASP A 634 -10.99 -26.28 -21.21
N LYS A 635 -9.83 -25.60 -21.28
CA LYS A 635 -9.36 -24.64 -20.27
C LYS A 635 -9.80 -23.21 -20.55
N SER A 636 -10.70 -22.98 -21.54
CA SER A 636 -11.27 -21.66 -21.74
C SER A 636 -12.04 -21.20 -20.51
N PHE A 637 -11.96 -19.93 -20.17
CA PHE A 637 -12.48 -19.37 -18.92
C PHE A 637 -13.96 -19.74 -18.71
N ASP A 638 -14.79 -19.61 -19.75
CA ASP A 638 -16.22 -19.92 -19.65
C ASP A 638 -16.48 -21.41 -19.41
N LYS A 639 -15.64 -22.30 -19.96
CA LYS A 639 -15.74 -23.74 -19.76
C LYS A 639 -15.28 -24.18 -18.37
N VAL A 640 -14.31 -23.48 -17.79
CA VAL A 640 -13.88 -23.72 -16.40
C VAL A 640 -14.94 -23.22 -15.41
N ILE A 641 -15.62 -22.08 -15.69
CA ILE A 641 -16.79 -21.63 -14.91
C ILE A 641 -17.91 -22.67 -14.96
N ALA A 642 -18.21 -23.20 -16.17
CA ALA A 642 -19.22 -24.25 -16.32
C ALA A 642 -18.82 -25.51 -15.55
N LEU A 643 -17.54 -25.91 -15.62
CA LEU A 643 -17.01 -27.04 -14.85
C LEU A 643 -17.19 -26.85 -13.35
N LYS A 644 -16.89 -25.65 -12.80
CA LYS A 644 -17.15 -25.32 -11.38
C LYS A 644 -18.62 -25.54 -11.02
N LYS A 645 -19.53 -25.03 -11.87
CA LYS A 645 -20.98 -25.20 -11.65
C LYS A 645 -21.44 -26.66 -11.72
N ASP A 646 -20.90 -27.44 -12.63
CA ASP A 646 -21.21 -28.87 -12.74
C ASP A 646 -20.68 -29.66 -11.53
N ILE A 647 -19.48 -29.29 -11.03
CA ILE A 647 -18.94 -29.82 -9.77
C ILE A 647 -19.85 -29.46 -8.60
N GLU A 648 -20.33 -28.23 -8.51
CA GLU A 648 -21.26 -27.78 -7.45
C GLU A 648 -22.57 -28.54 -7.49
N LYS A 649 -23.13 -28.78 -8.68
CA LYS A 649 -24.35 -29.61 -8.85
C LYS A 649 -24.12 -31.07 -8.46
N ALA A 650 -22.97 -31.65 -8.75
CA ALA A 650 -22.62 -33.00 -8.35
C ALA A 650 -22.46 -33.13 -6.82
N ILE A 651 -22.04 -32.08 -6.16
CA ILE A 651 -21.92 -32.04 -4.69
C ILE A 651 -23.31 -31.92 -4.03
N GLU A 652 -24.27 -31.26 -4.65
CA GLU A 652 -25.57 -30.97 -4.03
C GLU A 652 -26.33 -32.20 -3.51
N PRO A 653 -26.48 -33.29 -4.27
CA PRO A 653 -27.14 -34.51 -3.79
C PRO A 653 -26.21 -35.37 -2.92
N SER A 654 -24.95 -35.03 -2.77
CA SER A 654 -23.98 -35.82 -2.00
C SER A 654 -23.97 -35.38 -0.54
N ASN A 655 -23.60 -36.29 0.37
CA ASN A 655 -23.35 -35.98 1.77
C ASN A 655 -21.95 -35.41 2.00
N LEU A 656 -21.28 -34.87 0.96
CA LEU A 656 -19.95 -34.34 1.05
C LEU A 656 -19.95 -33.01 1.83
N GLN A 657 -19.18 -32.99 2.88
CA GLN A 657 -18.94 -31.72 3.64
C GLN A 657 -17.82 -30.94 2.97
N VAL A 658 -18.20 -30.08 2.06
CA VAL A 658 -17.27 -29.26 1.25
C VAL A 658 -16.96 -27.96 1.94
N LEU A 659 -15.67 -27.69 2.13
CA LEU A 659 -15.18 -26.43 2.67
C LEU A 659 -15.27 -25.30 1.63
N TYR A 660 -14.74 -25.56 0.42
CA TYR A 660 -14.88 -24.67 -0.74
C TYR A 660 -14.68 -25.43 -2.07
N VAL A 661 -15.24 -24.85 -3.12
CA VAL A 661 -14.91 -25.14 -4.52
C VAL A 661 -14.36 -23.86 -5.11
N MET A 662 -13.13 -23.89 -5.60
CA MET A 662 -12.42 -22.68 -6.03
C MET A 662 -11.72 -22.91 -7.37
N MET A 663 -11.93 -21.99 -8.31
CA MET A 663 -11.11 -21.95 -9.53
C MET A 663 -9.75 -21.31 -9.25
N GLN A 664 -8.73 -21.76 -9.97
CA GLN A 664 -7.41 -21.13 -9.87
C GLN A 664 -7.44 -19.62 -10.20
N ALA A 665 -8.29 -19.22 -11.16
CA ALA A 665 -8.50 -17.80 -11.49
C ALA A 665 -9.09 -16.99 -10.32
N GLU A 666 -10.00 -17.56 -9.53
CA GLU A 666 -10.56 -16.92 -8.33
C GLU A 666 -9.49 -16.73 -7.26
N ARG A 667 -8.64 -17.72 -7.05
CA ARG A 667 -7.51 -17.64 -6.12
C ARG A 667 -6.56 -16.50 -6.49
N VAL A 668 -6.20 -16.38 -7.77
CA VAL A 668 -5.36 -15.29 -8.27
C VAL A 668 -6.05 -13.94 -8.09
N LYS A 669 -7.36 -13.88 -8.31
CA LYS A 669 -8.16 -12.66 -8.10
C LYS A 669 -8.13 -12.22 -6.63
N ILE A 670 -8.30 -13.15 -5.69
CA ILE A 670 -8.20 -12.87 -4.24
C ILE A 670 -6.86 -12.22 -3.91
N ILE A 671 -5.75 -12.80 -4.38
CA ILE A 671 -4.42 -12.24 -4.18
C ILE A 671 -4.29 -10.84 -4.82
N TYR A 672 -4.81 -10.68 -6.04
CA TYR A 672 -4.81 -9.40 -6.73
C TYR A 672 -5.59 -8.32 -5.96
N ASP A 673 -6.75 -8.65 -5.40
CA ASP A 673 -7.59 -7.71 -4.65
C ASP A 673 -6.88 -7.23 -3.36
N HIS A 674 -6.10 -8.08 -2.70
CA HIS A 674 -5.21 -7.68 -1.61
C HIS A 674 -4.12 -6.68 -2.05
N LEU A 675 -3.58 -6.84 -3.27
CA LEU A 675 -2.49 -6.01 -3.78
C LEU A 675 -2.98 -4.72 -4.46
N LYS A 676 -4.25 -4.67 -4.89
CA LYS A 676 -4.83 -3.57 -5.67
C LYS A 676 -4.67 -2.21 -5.01
N ILE A 677 -4.92 -2.13 -3.70
CA ILE A 677 -4.78 -0.88 -2.95
C ILE A 677 -3.35 -0.36 -3.00
N ILE A 678 -2.38 -1.26 -2.92
CA ILE A 678 -0.95 -0.95 -2.97
C ILE A 678 -0.60 -0.41 -4.37
N PHE A 679 -1.10 -1.05 -5.44
CA PHE A 679 -0.87 -0.59 -6.81
C PHE A 679 -1.39 0.83 -7.05
N VAL A 680 -2.62 1.11 -6.62
CA VAL A 680 -3.23 2.43 -6.77
C VAL A 680 -2.42 3.48 -6.00
N THR A 681 -2.02 3.16 -4.79
CA THR A 681 -1.23 4.05 -3.93
C THR A 681 0.13 4.38 -4.53
N ILE A 682 0.88 3.37 -5.00
CA ILE A 682 2.20 3.57 -5.63
C ILE A 682 2.09 4.53 -6.83
N VAL A 683 1.18 4.23 -7.76
CA VAL A 683 1.06 5.01 -9.00
C VAL A 683 0.61 6.44 -8.70
N PHE A 684 -0.33 6.60 -7.77
CA PHE A 684 -0.84 7.92 -7.38
C PHE A 684 0.26 8.81 -6.78
N PHE A 685 0.99 8.33 -5.79
CA PHE A 685 2.06 9.11 -5.16
C PHE A 685 3.26 9.31 -6.09
N ALA A 686 3.58 8.34 -6.94
CA ALA A 686 4.63 8.49 -7.94
C ALA A 686 4.29 9.59 -8.98
N LEU A 687 3.01 9.68 -9.39
CA LEU A 687 2.52 10.78 -10.24
C LEU A 687 2.67 12.13 -9.55
N LEU A 688 2.34 12.22 -8.27
CA LEU A 688 2.51 13.45 -7.48
C LEU A 688 3.96 13.92 -7.48
N VAL A 689 4.92 13.00 -7.29
CA VAL A 689 6.36 13.32 -7.34
C VAL A 689 6.77 13.83 -8.72
N LEU A 690 6.25 13.24 -9.81
CA LEU A 690 6.51 13.70 -11.18
C LEU A 690 5.99 15.12 -11.41
N VAL A 691 4.80 15.45 -10.91
CA VAL A 691 4.22 16.79 -10.96
C VAL A 691 5.09 17.81 -10.22
N VAL A 692 5.56 17.47 -9.02
CA VAL A 692 6.48 18.32 -8.25
C VAL A 692 7.77 18.61 -9.04
N SER A 693 8.32 17.57 -9.67
CA SER A 693 9.52 17.68 -10.51
C SER A 693 9.30 18.58 -11.74
N ALA A 694 8.14 18.48 -12.38
CA ALA A 694 7.77 19.33 -13.51
C ALA A 694 7.65 20.82 -13.11
N ILE A 695 7.12 21.11 -11.93
CA ILE A 695 7.08 22.49 -11.40
C ILE A 695 8.49 23.00 -11.14
N GLY A 696 9.38 22.13 -10.66
CA GLY A 696 10.80 22.43 -10.51
C GLY A 696 11.44 22.87 -11.83
N MET A 697 11.16 22.13 -12.89
CA MET A 697 11.61 22.48 -14.24
C MET A 697 11.02 23.80 -14.74
N ALA A 698 9.71 24.03 -14.57
CA ALA A 698 9.05 25.29 -14.95
C ALA A 698 9.69 26.49 -14.25
N SER A 699 10.02 26.34 -12.99
CA SER A 699 10.70 27.37 -12.21
C SER A 699 12.11 27.64 -12.73
N ALA A 700 12.91 26.59 -12.96
CA ALA A 700 14.26 26.70 -13.49
C ALA A 700 14.28 27.37 -14.89
N THR A 701 13.33 26.97 -15.75
CA THR A 701 13.16 27.56 -17.09
C THR A 701 12.77 29.05 -16.98
N SER A 702 11.85 29.39 -16.08
CA SER A 702 11.44 30.79 -15.85
C SER A 702 12.63 31.68 -15.45
N ILE A 703 13.50 31.18 -14.59
CA ILE A 703 14.71 31.90 -14.17
C ILE A 703 15.68 32.03 -15.34
N ASN A 704 15.87 30.98 -16.14
CA ASN A 704 16.75 31.02 -17.32
C ASN A 704 16.32 32.10 -18.32
N ILE A 705 15.02 32.18 -18.61
CA ILE A 705 14.46 33.20 -19.50
C ILE A 705 14.74 34.60 -19.02
N MET A 706 14.56 34.85 -17.72
CA MET A 706 14.73 36.20 -17.18
C MET A 706 16.18 36.68 -17.13
N GLU A 707 17.14 35.78 -16.96
CA GLU A 707 18.55 36.12 -17.01
C GLU A 707 19.01 36.44 -18.46
N ARG A 708 18.20 36.00 -19.42
CA ARG A 708 18.48 36.20 -20.87
C ARG A 708 17.58 37.26 -21.50
N THR A 709 16.96 38.14 -20.69
CA THR A 709 16.05 39.20 -21.18
C THR A 709 16.71 40.08 -22.23
N ARG A 710 18.00 40.46 -22.05
CA ARG A 710 18.76 41.25 -23.02
C ARG A 710 19.00 40.45 -24.33
N GLU A 711 19.35 39.16 -24.26
CA GLU A 711 19.49 38.28 -25.45
C GLU A 711 18.17 38.22 -26.22
N ILE A 712 17.01 38.10 -25.50
CA ILE A 712 15.67 38.13 -26.11
C ILE A 712 15.43 39.47 -26.82
N GLY A 713 15.81 40.59 -26.18
CA GLY A 713 15.71 41.94 -26.79
C GLY A 713 16.52 42.08 -28.07
N VAL A 714 17.74 41.59 -28.07
CA VAL A 714 18.60 41.55 -29.26
C VAL A 714 18.02 40.67 -30.34
N LEU A 715 17.56 39.46 -30.05
CA LEU A 715 16.91 38.59 -31.03
C LEU A 715 15.68 39.26 -31.67
N ARG A 716 14.87 39.95 -30.87
CA ARG A 716 13.74 40.73 -31.41
C ARG A 716 14.15 41.94 -32.27
N ALA A 717 15.22 42.63 -31.86
CA ALA A 717 15.74 43.78 -32.63
C ALA A 717 16.27 43.34 -34.01
N ILE A 718 16.82 42.12 -34.14
CA ILE A 718 17.28 41.56 -35.43
C ILE A 718 16.17 40.79 -36.18
N GLY A 719 14.88 40.87 -35.73
CA GLY A 719 13.73 40.40 -36.48
C GLY A 719 13.15 39.07 -36.03
N ALA A 720 13.56 38.47 -34.89
CA ALA A 720 12.94 37.27 -34.39
C ALA A 720 11.48 37.49 -33.98
N THR A 721 10.55 36.73 -34.56
CA THR A 721 9.13 36.83 -34.22
C THR A 721 8.84 36.23 -32.84
N PRO A 722 7.76 36.66 -32.15
CA PRO A 722 7.34 36.06 -30.86
C PRO A 722 7.21 34.52 -30.90
N LYS A 723 6.76 33.97 -32.06
CA LYS A 723 6.64 32.53 -32.25
C LYS A 723 8.01 31.81 -32.27
N ILE A 724 9.02 32.42 -32.89
CA ILE A 724 10.39 31.87 -32.88
C ILE A 724 10.95 31.81 -31.45
N ILE A 725 10.79 32.89 -30.67
CA ILE A 725 11.25 32.97 -29.28
C ILE A 725 10.51 31.96 -28.41
N TYR A 726 9.18 31.86 -28.56
CA TYR A 726 8.37 30.90 -27.85
C TYR A 726 8.85 29.47 -28.14
N ASN A 727 8.99 29.10 -29.41
CA ASN A 727 9.42 27.75 -29.82
C ASN A 727 10.84 27.43 -29.34
N LEU A 728 11.75 28.44 -29.31
CA LEU A 728 13.10 28.27 -28.80
C LEU A 728 13.10 27.81 -27.32
N PHE A 729 12.34 28.51 -26.45
CA PHE A 729 12.29 28.17 -25.03
C PHE A 729 11.52 26.88 -24.73
N VAL A 730 10.48 26.60 -25.51
CA VAL A 730 9.79 25.30 -25.43
C VAL A 730 10.73 24.17 -25.83
N ALA A 731 11.52 24.36 -26.90
CA ALA A 731 12.50 23.38 -27.35
C ALA A 731 13.62 23.17 -26.29
N GLU A 732 14.12 24.25 -25.65
CA GLU A 732 15.08 24.12 -24.54
C GLU A 732 14.52 23.25 -23.40
N GLY A 733 13.27 23.46 -22.99
CA GLY A 733 12.64 22.66 -21.95
C GLY A 733 12.37 21.22 -22.39
N MET A 734 11.98 20.99 -23.64
CA MET A 734 11.81 19.64 -24.17
C MET A 734 13.13 18.85 -24.22
N ILE A 735 14.25 19.51 -24.56
CA ILE A 735 15.59 18.91 -24.53
C ILE A 735 15.92 18.49 -23.08
N VAL A 736 15.65 19.35 -22.09
CA VAL A 736 15.83 19.01 -20.68
C VAL A 736 14.98 17.78 -20.31
N SER A 737 13.72 17.75 -20.74
CA SER A 737 12.81 16.62 -20.47
C SER A 737 13.33 15.31 -21.08
N VAL A 738 13.78 15.33 -22.34
CA VAL A 738 14.33 14.14 -23.01
C VAL A 738 15.58 13.61 -22.31
N ILE A 739 16.50 14.51 -21.95
CA ILE A 739 17.71 14.11 -21.18
C ILE A 739 17.30 13.56 -19.82
N SER A 740 16.31 14.17 -19.16
CA SER A 740 15.82 13.72 -17.85
C SER A 740 15.11 12.36 -17.93
N ILE A 741 14.39 12.07 -19.02
CA ILE A 741 13.80 10.75 -19.28
C ILE A 741 14.91 9.70 -19.35
N PHE A 742 15.91 9.93 -20.18
CA PHE A 742 17.01 8.97 -20.34
C PHE A 742 17.72 8.69 -19.01
N LEU A 743 18.11 9.74 -18.29
CA LEU A 743 18.78 9.58 -16.99
C LEU A 743 17.84 9.02 -15.92
N GLY A 744 16.56 9.41 -15.93
CA GLY A 744 15.56 8.94 -14.99
C GLY A 744 15.26 7.45 -15.18
N LEU A 745 15.15 6.98 -16.42
CA LEU A 745 14.99 5.57 -16.74
C LEU A 745 16.22 4.76 -16.34
N LEU A 746 17.43 5.29 -16.56
CA LEU A 746 18.68 4.66 -16.12
C LEU A 746 18.72 4.54 -14.59
N LEU A 747 18.33 5.58 -13.86
CA LEU A 747 18.24 5.59 -12.39
C LEU A 747 17.10 4.71 -11.87
N SER A 748 15.99 4.57 -12.63
CA SER A 748 14.88 3.74 -12.20
C SER A 748 15.23 2.27 -12.11
N TRP A 749 16.18 1.78 -12.88
CA TRP A 749 16.61 0.38 -12.85
C TRP A 749 17.13 -0.05 -11.46
N PRO A 750 18.24 0.50 -10.91
CA PRO A 750 18.70 0.13 -9.57
C PRO A 750 17.68 0.45 -8.50
N LEU A 751 16.94 1.57 -8.62
CA LEU A 751 15.90 1.93 -7.67
C LEU A 751 14.77 0.91 -7.66
N SER A 752 14.36 0.41 -8.83
CA SER A 752 13.33 -0.63 -8.92
C SER A 752 13.78 -1.96 -8.34
N ILE A 753 15.05 -2.35 -8.54
CA ILE A 753 15.60 -3.58 -7.93
C ILE A 753 15.52 -3.48 -6.39
N VAL A 754 15.97 -2.36 -5.84
CA VAL A 754 15.94 -2.14 -4.38
C VAL A 754 14.50 -2.09 -3.87
N ALA A 755 13.63 -1.35 -4.53
CA ALA A 755 12.22 -1.23 -4.16
C ALA A 755 11.49 -2.59 -4.24
N SER A 756 11.64 -3.35 -5.33
CA SER A 756 11.02 -4.66 -5.48
C SER A 756 11.47 -5.65 -4.41
N LYS A 757 12.77 -5.73 -4.14
CA LYS A 757 13.30 -6.57 -3.05
C LYS A 757 12.74 -6.17 -1.69
N PHE A 758 12.71 -4.87 -1.42
CA PHE A 758 12.23 -4.35 -0.15
C PHE A 758 10.74 -4.66 0.05
N PHE A 759 9.90 -4.37 -0.96
CA PHE A 759 8.46 -4.65 -0.90
C PHE A 759 8.17 -6.14 -0.81
N GLY A 760 8.90 -6.96 -1.56
CA GLY A 760 8.77 -8.41 -1.49
C GLY A 760 9.06 -8.95 -0.09
N ASN A 761 10.16 -8.53 0.52
CA ASN A 761 10.51 -8.93 1.87
C ASN A 761 9.51 -8.43 2.93
N LEU A 762 8.98 -7.21 2.76
CA LEU A 762 8.01 -6.64 3.70
C LEU A 762 6.66 -7.34 3.67
N MET A 763 6.24 -7.79 2.46
CA MET A 763 4.89 -8.32 2.23
C MET A 763 4.82 -9.84 2.18
N LEU A 764 5.89 -10.48 1.70
CA LEU A 764 5.86 -11.86 1.26
C LEU A 764 7.01 -12.70 1.86
N GLU A 765 7.84 -12.08 2.68
CA GLU A 765 9.09 -12.67 3.21
C GLU A 765 10.05 -13.19 2.11
N VAL A 766 9.79 -12.81 0.84
CA VAL A 766 10.61 -13.16 -0.33
C VAL A 766 10.90 -11.92 -1.17
N ALA A 767 12.16 -11.77 -1.57
CA ALA A 767 12.55 -10.69 -2.46
C ALA A 767 11.88 -10.82 -3.84
N LEU A 768 11.05 -9.86 -4.23
CA LEU A 768 10.49 -9.82 -5.57
C LEU A 768 11.59 -9.68 -6.63
N ARG A 769 11.42 -10.39 -7.75
CA ARG A 769 12.25 -10.20 -8.92
C ARG A 769 11.96 -8.86 -9.57
N PHE A 770 13.00 -8.21 -10.04
CA PHE A 770 12.82 -7.03 -10.86
C PHE A 770 12.20 -7.41 -12.20
N SER A 771 11.11 -6.74 -12.56
CA SER A 771 10.46 -6.85 -13.86
C SER A 771 10.29 -5.45 -14.47
N PHE A 772 10.63 -5.34 -15.74
CA PHE A 772 10.49 -4.09 -16.47
C PHE A 772 9.07 -3.94 -17.02
N SER A 773 8.43 -2.80 -16.73
CA SER A 773 7.09 -2.50 -17.21
C SER A 773 7.13 -1.77 -18.56
N ASN A 774 6.84 -2.47 -19.67
CA ASN A 774 6.74 -1.86 -21.00
C ASN A 774 5.66 -0.77 -21.04
N ILE A 775 4.50 -1.05 -20.45
CA ILE A 775 3.39 -0.08 -20.35
C ILE A 775 3.80 1.10 -19.49
N GLY A 776 4.43 0.84 -18.35
CA GLY A 776 4.95 1.87 -17.45
C GLY A 776 6.01 2.76 -18.12
N PHE A 777 6.87 2.19 -18.96
CA PHE A 777 7.83 2.94 -19.75
C PHE A 777 7.13 3.92 -20.71
N VAL A 778 6.15 3.46 -21.48
CA VAL A 778 5.40 4.30 -22.41
C VAL A 778 4.64 5.41 -21.67
N ILE A 779 3.96 5.07 -20.58
CA ILE A 779 3.25 6.06 -19.74
C ILE A 779 4.23 7.09 -19.18
N THR A 780 5.38 6.66 -18.68
CA THR A 780 6.40 7.55 -18.14
C THR A 780 6.95 8.49 -19.20
N LEU A 781 7.23 7.98 -20.40
CA LEU A 781 7.68 8.77 -21.54
C LEU A 781 6.66 9.86 -21.89
N ILE A 782 5.41 9.46 -22.13
CA ILE A 782 4.33 10.38 -22.52
C ILE A 782 4.06 11.40 -21.40
N ALA A 783 3.90 10.96 -20.16
CA ALA A 783 3.64 11.84 -19.03
C ALA A 783 4.76 12.88 -18.86
N THR A 784 6.02 12.44 -18.92
CA THR A 784 7.18 13.35 -18.77
C THR A 784 7.25 14.37 -19.91
N LEU A 785 6.99 13.96 -21.14
CA LEU A 785 6.95 14.89 -22.28
C LEU A 785 5.80 15.90 -22.16
N ILE A 786 4.62 15.46 -21.73
CA ILE A 786 3.46 16.34 -21.50
C ILE A 786 3.77 17.35 -20.38
N PHE A 787 4.24 16.88 -19.24
CA PHE A 787 4.59 17.76 -18.12
C PHE A 787 5.75 18.67 -18.45
N GLY A 788 6.74 18.19 -19.18
CA GLY A 788 7.85 18.99 -19.69
C GLY A 788 7.41 20.10 -20.65
N TRP A 789 6.50 19.78 -21.54
CA TRP A 789 5.89 20.77 -22.44
C TRP A 789 5.08 21.83 -21.69
N ILE A 790 4.21 21.41 -20.75
CA ILE A 790 3.43 22.32 -19.91
C ILE A 790 4.36 23.22 -19.09
N ALA A 791 5.37 22.63 -18.45
CA ALA A 791 6.34 23.33 -17.62
C ALA A 791 7.13 24.39 -18.41
N SER A 792 7.43 24.12 -19.68
CA SER A 792 8.18 25.05 -20.54
C SER A 792 7.28 26.12 -21.18
N ARG A 793 6.02 25.79 -21.46
CA ARG A 793 5.05 26.69 -22.11
C ARG A 793 4.74 27.93 -21.28
N ILE A 794 4.60 27.79 -19.98
CA ILE A 794 4.23 28.88 -19.06
C ILE A 794 5.34 29.96 -19.06
N PRO A 795 6.62 29.64 -18.82
CA PRO A 795 7.69 30.63 -18.90
C PRO A 795 7.92 31.21 -20.31
N ALA A 796 7.81 30.37 -21.36
CA ALA A 796 7.99 30.80 -22.75
C ALA A 796 6.95 31.86 -23.16
N ARG A 797 5.70 31.75 -22.72
CA ARG A 797 4.67 32.78 -22.93
C ARG A 797 5.01 34.10 -22.28
N ARG A 798 5.69 34.09 -21.14
CA ARG A 798 6.17 35.34 -20.49
C ARG A 798 7.34 35.98 -21.24
N ALA A 799 8.21 35.16 -21.81
CA ALA A 799 9.35 35.64 -22.61
C ALA A 799 8.93 36.53 -23.80
N ILE A 800 7.82 36.15 -24.46
CA ILE A 800 7.33 36.93 -25.62
C ILE A 800 6.62 38.25 -25.25
N GLN A 801 6.27 38.43 -23.97
CA GLN A 801 5.64 39.70 -23.49
C GLN A 801 6.64 40.79 -23.18
N VAL A 802 7.93 40.47 -23.11
CA VAL A 802 9.00 41.44 -22.82
C VAL A 802 9.13 42.39 -24.03
N SER A 803 8.95 43.68 -23.82
CA SER A 803 9.13 44.66 -24.91
C SER A 803 10.61 44.85 -25.26
N THR A 804 10.92 45.09 -26.57
CA THR A 804 12.30 45.31 -27.05
C THR A 804 12.95 46.50 -26.32
N ARG A 805 12.17 47.56 -26.06
CA ARG A 805 12.60 48.72 -25.33
C ARG A 805 13.00 48.39 -23.90
N GLU A 806 12.12 47.70 -23.15
CA GLU A 806 12.43 47.27 -21.77
C GLU A 806 13.65 46.36 -21.72
N ALA A 807 13.79 45.45 -22.71
CA ALA A 807 14.88 44.48 -22.74
C ALA A 807 16.23 45.09 -22.99
N LEU A 808 16.30 46.20 -23.78
CA LEU A 808 17.54 46.89 -24.15
C LEU A 808 17.88 48.02 -23.18
N THR A 809 16.89 48.64 -22.51
CA THR A 809 17.08 49.65 -21.46
C THR A 809 17.31 49.11 -20.05
N TYR A 810 17.32 47.79 -19.92
CA TYR A 810 17.53 47.09 -18.65
C TYR A 810 19.05 47.12 -18.33
N GLU A 811 19.51 48.11 -17.54
CA GLU A 811 20.79 48.19 -16.86
C GLU A 811 20.82 47.37 -15.56
#